data_b0bae69400253f15d54183bd0d971722
#
_entry.id   b0bae69400253f15d54183bd0d971722
#
_cell.length_a   1.000
_cell.length_b   1.000
_cell.length_c   1.000
_cell.angle_alpha   90.00
_cell.angle_beta   90.00
_cell.angle_gamma   90.00
#
_symmetry.space_group_name_H-M   'P 1'
#
loop_
_entity.id
_entity.type
_entity.pdbx_description
1 polymer ?
#
loop_
_entity_poly.entity_id
_entity_poly.type
_entity_poly.pdbx_seq_one_letter_code
_entity_poly.pdbx_strand_id
1 'polypeptide(L)'
;MSGNEGSFQVELRQKPRYVDMGRCTACGTCAEKCPTAVPDEYNTGLGERKAIYKPYAQAIPSAFVIDPVHCRQLGLGKKCGICAKVCPPKAVDYEQKESIVQLEVGSIILAGGFQAFDPCRFDAYPYAGYTNVVTALEFERILSASGPTAGHILRPSVLEARAEMAAKEKELLRVSRQLKQLEEKYGRTTAQAVDAMRVGAAPGGDESERWKALAGTAAELETGLASLRKRAQAAPEPRKIAWLQCVGSRDIHHCDNGYCSAVCCMYAIKEAVIAKEHSKEPLDTAIFFMDMRTYGKDFERYYDQAREKGVRFIRSRVHTIDPVPGSDDLRISYTDEAGGSQSEPFDMVVLSIGLESSPKAREVAARLGISLDHYHFAETSSFRPVSTSIPGIYACGAFQGPKDIPYSVMEASAAACAASTKLAPARGTLAREKTFPQERDVGLEKPRIGVFVCNCGVNIGAVVRVPEVVAYAGGLPNVVFTQENLFSCSQDALSRLREIIDREKLNRVVVAACSPRTHEPLFQDTLKAAGLNKYLFEMANIRDQNSWVHQADPEAATAKAKDLVRMAVAKANLLEPLKEERLGMTQSALVVGGGIAGMTAALGLAEQGYPVHLVEKKAELGGEGRHIRWTWRGEDVQAYLNSLIAGVKANRNITVHLGSKLAEVKGFVGNFQSRLSSEAGEITVSHGVAVLAVGAHPLTPEEYLYGKHPRVLRWHGVDDLIAAKDPLITAGRCAVFIQCVGSREPERPYCSKICCTHSVTSAVRLKELNPGMDVYILYRDIRTYGAREDLYREARAKGVIFIRYELGEKPRVETDGNGSLRVTVKDRVLGRPLTLKPDFINLATAIVPSGLDELANLFKVPLNSDRFFLEAHAKLRPVDFATDGVFLCGLAHYPKPIEESVAQALAAASRAATVLSQDYIEASGLVAIIDAERCVGCQGCLDVCPFGAINYFEDRHVCQVNKALCKGCGGCAATCPSGSVQLMGFRPQQIYAQIDQALAD
;
A
#
# COMPACT_ATOMS: atom_id res chain seq x y z
N MET A 1 -27.49 15.53 8.81
CA MET A 1 -26.45 16.53 9.04
C MET A 1 -27.05 17.92 8.84
N SER A 2 -26.68 18.88 9.69
CA SER A 2 -27.00 20.33 9.59
C SER A 2 -25.79 21.15 10.02
N GLY A 3 -25.86 22.45 9.88
CA GLY A 3 -24.75 23.37 10.23
C GLY A 3 -23.83 23.68 9.05
N ASN A 4 -22.75 24.39 9.33
CA ASN A 4 -21.77 24.87 8.35
C ASN A 4 -20.34 24.49 8.78
N GLU A 5 -19.36 24.78 7.91
CA GLU A 5 -17.94 24.60 8.21
C GLU A 5 -17.58 25.19 9.59
N GLY A 6 -16.92 24.38 10.43
CA GLY A 6 -16.58 24.73 11.81
C GLY A 6 -17.61 24.30 12.86
N SER A 7 -18.86 24.01 12.49
CA SER A 7 -19.94 23.63 13.43
C SER A 7 -21.01 22.76 12.76
N PHE A 8 -20.65 21.53 12.41
CA PHE A 8 -21.60 20.56 11.90
C PHE A 8 -22.24 19.75 13.03
N GLN A 9 -23.56 19.59 12.95
CA GLN A 9 -24.32 18.65 13.77
C GLN A 9 -24.58 17.38 12.96
N VAL A 10 -24.00 16.27 13.41
CA VAL A 10 -24.04 14.99 12.70
C VAL A 10 -24.77 13.95 13.55
N GLU A 11 -25.79 13.34 12.98
CA GLU A 11 -26.50 12.23 13.57
C GLU A 11 -26.02 10.91 12.94
N LEU A 12 -25.49 10.00 13.75
CA LEU A 12 -25.05 8.69 13.34
C LEU A 12 -25.99 7.62 13.87
N ARG A 13 -26.48 6.76 12.99
CA ARG A 13 -27.27 5.57 13.33
C ARG A 13 -26.31 4.39 13.52
N GLN A 14 -26.12 3.99 14.78
CA GLN A 14 -25.26 2.87 15.16
C GLN A 14 -26.07 1.57 15.24
N LYS A 15 -25.80 0.64 14.31
CA LYS A 15 -26.43 -0.69 14.29
C LYS A 15 -25.89 -1.56 15.43
N PRO A 16 -26.74 -2.43 16.02
CA PRO A 16 -26.29 -3.34 17.06
C PRO A 16 -25.29 -4.37 16.52
N ARG A 17 -24.27 -4.67 17.29
CA ARG A 17 -23.32 -5.77 17.03
C ARG A 17 -23.77 -7.08 17.68
N TYR A 18 -24.70 -6.99 18.64
CA TYR A 18 -25.14 -8.08 19.52
C TYR A 18 -24.02 -8.70 20.34
N VAL A 19 -22.88 -8.00 20.43
CA VAL A 19 -21.73 -8.33 21.26
C VAL A 19 -21.20 -7.04 21.86
N ASP A 20 -21.08 -7.00 23.17
CA ASP A 20 -20.49 -5.88 23.91
C ASP A 20 -18.99 -5.84 23.64
N MET A 21 -18.53 -4.78 22.98
CA MET A 21 -17.11 -4.60 22.61
C MET A 21 -16.19 -4.40 23.81
N GLY A 22 -16.70 -3.83 24.91
CA GLY A 22 -15.91 -3.61 26.14
C GLY A 22 -15.67 -4.90 26.93
N ARG A 23 -16.54 -5.91 26.75
CA ARG A 23 -16.39 -7.22 27.42
C ARG A 23 -15.76 -8.27 26.49
N CYS A 24 -15.88 -8.13 25.17
CA CYS A 24 -15.39 -9.14 24.24
C CYS A 24 -13.87 -9.20 24.18
N THR A 25 -13.29 -10.33 24.59
CA THR A 25 -11.84 -10.61 24.53
C THR A 25 -11.38 -11.20 23.20
N ALA A 26 -12.24 -11.29 22.20
CA ALA A 26 -11.97 -11.89 20.88
C ALA A 26 -11.42 -13.34 20.92
N CYS A 27 -11.72 -14.12 21.96
CA CYS A 27 -11.17 -15.47 22.17
C CYS A 27 -11.63 -16.53 21.15
N GLY A 28 -12.71 -16.29 20.38
CA GLY A 28 -13.17 -17.19 19.31
C GLY A 28 -14.11 -18.32 19.74
N THR A 29 -14.21 -18.65 21.03
CA THR A 29 -15.02 -19.79 21.51
C THR A 29 -16.47 -19.76 21.02
N CYS A 30 -17.06 -18.57 20.92
CA CYS A 30 -18.42 -18.38 20.42
C CYS A 30 -18.58 -18.77 18.94
N ALA A 31 -17.59 -18.49 18.12
CA ALA A 31 -17.60 -18.87 16.70
C ALA A 31 -17.37 -20.35 16.50
N GLU A 32 -16.45 -20.97 17.22
CA GLU A 32 -16.20 -22.43 17.15
C GLU A 32 -17.45 -23.25 17.43
N LYS A 33 -18.27 -22.83 18.40
CA LYS A 33 -19.48 -23.54 18.80
C LYS A 33 -20.73 -23.14 18.01
N CYS A 34 -20.63 -22.12 17.14
CA CYS A 34 -21.77 -21.68 16.34
C CYS A 34 -22.15 -22.72 15.29
N PRO A 35 -23.42 -23.19 15.26
CA PRO A 35 -23.85 -24.22 14.31
C PRO A 35 -24.16 -23.71 12.90
N THR A 36 -24.22 -22.37 12.71
CA THR A 36 -24.56 -21.76 11.43
C THR A 36 -23.29 -21.32 10.71
N ALA A 37 -23.10 -21.84 9.48
CA ALA A 37 -22.07 -21.40 8.55
C ALA A 37 -22.73 -20.67 7.38
N VAL A 38 -22.06 -19.68 6.86
CA VAL A 38 -22.48 -18.84 5.70
C VAL A 38 -21.23 -18.50 4.87
N PRO A 39 -21.38 -18.15 3.58
CA PRO A 39 -20.24 -17.70 2.78
C PRO A 39 -19.49 -16.55 3.44
N ASP A 40 -18.17 -16.60 3.37
CA ASP A 40 -17.29 -15.58 3.95
C ASP A 40 -17.08 -14.43 2.97
N GLU A 41 -17.68 -13.28 3.21
CA GLU A 41 -17.56 -12.10 2.35
C GLU A 41 -16.13 -11.54 2.27
N TYR A 42 -15.35 -11.69 3.34
CA TYR A 42 -13.95 -11.25 3.32
C TYR A 42 -13.08 -12.10 2.38
N ASN A 43 -13.39 -13.39 2.29
CA ASN A 43 -12.79 -14.30 1.33
C ASN A 43 -13.56 -14.40 0.01
N THR A 44 -14.41 -13.40 -0.31
CA THR A 44 -15.17 -13.33 -1.57
C THR A 44 -16.04 -14.57 -1.84
N GLY A 45 -16.47 -15.26 -0.79
CA GLY A 45 -17.27 -16.48 -0.88
C GLY A 45 -16.47 -17.77 -1.10
N LEU A 46 -15.14 -17.72 -1.22
CA LEU A 46 -14.28 -18.92 -1.39
C LEU A 46 -14.18 -19.81 -0.13
N GLY A 47 -14.82 -19.42 0.95
CA GLY A 47 -14.87 -20.17 2.20
C GLY A 47 -16.11 -19.82 3.01
N GLU A 48 -16.24 -20.40 4.20
CA GLU A 48 -17.36 -20.17 5.09
C GLU A 48 -16.92 -19.46 6.38
N ARG A 49 -17.77 -18.56 6.89
CA ARG A 49 -17.70 -17.99 8.22
C ARG A 49 -18.90 -18.40 9.06
N LYS A 50 -18.81 -18.23 10.37
CA LYS A 50 -19.94 -18.47 11.27
C LYS A 50 -20.86 -17.26 11.34
N ALA A 51 -22.13 -17.48 11.78
CA ALA A 51 -23.06 -16.37 11.99
C ALA A 51 -22.63 -15.42 13.13
N ILE A 52 -21.80 -15.86 14.08
CA ILE A 52 -21.04 -14.99 14.97
C ILE A 52 -19.57 -15.03 14.55
N TYR A 53 -19.02 -13.89 14.19
CA TYR A 53 -17.72 -13.84 13.48
C TYR A 53 -16.95 -12.54 13.79
N LYS A 54 -15.70 -12.55 13.51
CA LYS A 54 -14.86 -11.35 13.34
C LYS A 54 -14.66 -11.13 11.83
N PRO A 55 -14.85 -9.92 11.28
CA PRO A 55 -14.83 -9.70 9.82
C PRO A 55 -13.57 -10.27 9.15
N TYR A 56 -12.40 -10.10 9.79
CA TYR A 56 -11.12 -10.70 9.41
C TYR A 56 -10.18 -10.72 10.63
N ALA A 57 -9.09 -11.46 10.56
CA ALA A 57 -8.22 -11.71 11.72
C ALA A 57 -7.71 -10.43 12.40
N GLN A 58 -7.39 -9.38 11.61
CA GLN A 58 -6.82 -8.11 12.07
C GLN A 58 -7.87 -6.99 12.23
N ALA A 59 -9.18 -7.30 12.20
CA ALA A 59 -10.24 -6.29 12.26
C ALA A 59 -10.16 -5.44 13.54
N ILE A 60 -10.39 -4.13 13.39
CA ILE A 60 -10.54 -3.17 14.49
C ILE A 60 -11.98 -2.64 14.48
N PRO A 61 -12.69 -2.70 15.60
CA PRO A 61 -12.27 -3.26 16.89
C PRO A 61 -12.08 -4.77 16.85
N SER A 62 -11.14 -5.32 17.65
CA SER A 62 -10.93 -6.76 17.79
C SER A 62 -12.05 -7.34 18.66
N ALA A 63 -13.25 -7.45 18.10
CA ALA A 63 -14.45 -7.97 18.76
C ALA A 63 -15.33 -8.70 17.75
N PHE A 64 -16.05 -9.70 18.24
CA PHE A 64 -17.02 -10.43 17.42
C PHE A 64 -18.26 -9.59 17.11
N VAL A 65 -19.00 -10.00 16.11
CA VAL A 65 -20.29 -9.45 15.70
C VAL A 65 -21.20 -10.61 15.31
N ILE A 66 -22.51 -10.49 15.55
CA ILE A 66 -23.49 -11.47 15.09
C ILE A 66 -24.17 -10.93 13.83
N ASP A 67 -24.19 -11.77 12.79
CA ASP A 67 -24.98 -11.56 11.58
C ASP A 67 -26.46 -11.76 11.93
N PRO A 68 -27.28 -10.70 11.97
CA PRO A 68 -28.67 -10.81 12.40
C PRO A 68 -29.56 -11.58 11.42
N VAL A 69 -29.17 -11.65 10.14
CA VAL A 69 -29.97 -12.32 9.09
C VAL A 69 -29.85 -13.82 9.19
N HIS A 70 -28.62 -14.33 9.36
CA HIS A 70 -28.34 -15.76 9.35
C HIS A 70 -28.28 -16.39 10.74
N CYS A 71 -28.31 -15.59 11.80
CA CYS A 71 -28.31 -16.10 13.17
C CYS A 71 -29.63 -16.84 13.48
N ARG A 72 -29.53 -18.07 13.97
CA ARG A 72 -30.71 -18.86 14.35
C ARG A 72 -31.57 -18.15 15.38
N GLN A 73 -30.97 -17.47 16.35
CA GLN A 73 -31.68 -16.74 17.43
C GLN A 73 -32.32 -15.44 16.94
N LEU A 74 -31.64 -14.65 16.14
CA LEU A 74 -32.07 -13.31 15.71
C LEU A 74 -32.90 -13.34 14.42
N GLY A 75 -32.41 -13.97 13.37
CA GLY A 75 -33.00 -13.91 12.03
C GLY A 75 -33.95 -15.07 11.71
N LEU A 76 -33.61 -16.30 12.14
CA LEU A 76 -34.37 -17.49 11.78
C LEU A 76 -35.47 -17.87 12.80
N GLY A 77 -35.64 -17.09 13.88
CA GLY A 77 -36.68 -17.32 14.91
C GLY A 77 -36.57 -18.66 15.68
N LYS A 78 -35.41 -19.33 15.60
CA LYS A 78 -35.13 -20.62 16.25
C LYS A 78 -34.44 -20.39 17.59
N LYS A 79 -34.93 -20.99 18.69
CA LYS A 79 -34.23 -20.94 19.99
C LYS A 79 -32.80 -21.53 19.84
N CYS A 80 -31.76 -20.75 20.14
CA CYS A 80 -30.37 -21.17 20.07
C CYS A 80 -29.61 -20.73 21.34
N GLY A 81 -28.98 -19.57 21.39
CA GLY A 81 -28.26 -19.03 22.56
C GLY A 81 -26.92 -19.73 22.89
N ILE A 82 -26.36 -20.58 22.01
CA ILE A 82 -25.11 -21.32 22.28
C ILE A 82 -23.95 -20.35 22.53
N CYS A 83 -23.77 -19.35 21.65
CA CYS A 83 -22.65 -18.38 21.77
C CYS A 83 -22.71 -17.58 23.07
N ALA A 84 -23.91 -17.23 23.60
CA ALA A 84 -24.04 -16.57 24.89
C ALA A 84 -23.68 -17.49 26.06
N LYS A 85 -24.04 -18.78 25.98
CA LYS A 85 -23.76 -19.77 27.03
C LYS A 85 -22.27 -20.08 27.15
N VAL A 86 -21.54 -20.13 26.02
CA VAL A 86 -20.11 -20.49 26.00
C VAL A 86 -19.17 -19.29 26.11
N CYS A 87 -19.72 -18.08 26.16
CA CYS A 87 -18.93 -16.84 26.24
C CYS A 87 -18.40 -16.59 27.67
N PRO A 88 -17.09 -16.75 27.97
CA PRO A 88 -16.58 -16.58 29.33
C PRO A 88 -16.84 -15.16 29.87
N PRO A 89 -16.57 -14.05 29.12
CA PRO A 89 -16.81 -12.69 29.57
C PRO A 89 -18.28 -12.27 29.48
N LYS A 90 -19.20 -13.14 29.04
CA LYS A 90 -20.64 -12.84 28.86
C LYS A 90 -20.90 -11.59 28.01
N ALA A 91 -20.15 -11.46 26.93
CA ALA A 91 -20.21 -10.30 26.02
C ALA A 91 -21.37 -10.35 25.01
N VAL A 92 -22.04 -11.51 24.83
CA VAL A 92 -23.15 -11.65 23.86
C VAL A 92 -24.43 -11.10 24.44
N ASP A 93 -25.06 -10.17 23.77
CA ASP A 93 -26.30 -9.50 24.12
C ASP A 93 -27.23 -9.40 22.91
N TYR A 94 -28.27 -10.24 22.86
CA TYR A 94 -29.26 -10.27 21.79
C TYR A 94 -30.29 -9.13 21.84
N GLU A 95 -30.39 -8.43 22.99
CA GLU A 95 -31.33 -7.33 23.21
C GLU A 95 -30.79 -5.96 22.77
N GLN A 96 -29.53 -5.91 22.29
CA GLN A 96 -28.95 -4.68 21.76
C GLN A 96 -29.85 -4.09 20.68
N LYS A 97 -30.14 -2.80 20.81
CA LYS A 97 -30.92 -2.03 19.85
C LYS A 97 -30.06 -1.04 19.10
N GLU A 98 -30.57 -0.58 17.99
CA GLU A 98 -30.00 0.56 17.26
C GLU A 98 -30.00 1.79 18.16
N SER A 99 -28.92 2.54 18.13
CA SER A 99 -28.79 3.80 18.89
C SER A 99 -28.44 4.95 17.95
N ILE A 100 -28.82 6.15 18.35
CA ILE A 100 -28.48 7.38 17.63
C ILE A 100 -27.41 8.11 18.44
N VAL A 101 -26.30 8.41 17.78
CA VAL A 101 -25.20 9.18 18.36
C VAL A 101 -25.20 10.56 17.71
N GLN A 102 -25.31 11.61 18.52
CA GLN A 102 -25.21 13.00 18.09
C GLN A 102 -23.75 13.44 18.24
N LEU A 103 -23.19 14.02 17.19
CA LEU A 103 -21.82 14.54 17.17
C LEU A 103 -21.84 16.01 16.72
N GLU A 104 -21.10 16.83 17.42
CA GLU A 104 -20.74 18.17 16.97
C GLU A 104 -19.30 18.14 16.48
N VAL A 105 -19.09 18.45 15.19
CA VAL A 105 -17.77 18.36 14.55
C VAL A 105 -17.51 19.59 13.69
N GLY A 106 -16.25 20.05 13.64
CA GLY A 106 -15.86 21.20 12.83
C GLY A 106 -15.59 20.86 11.37
N SER A 107 -15.25 19.62 11.07
CA SER A 107 -14.94 19.12 9.71
C SER A 107 -15.33 17.67 9.54
N ILE A 108 -15.56 17.25 8.30
CA ILE A 108 -15.90 15.89 7.93
C ILE A 108 -14.96 15.40 6.83
N ILE A 109 -14.36 14.21 7.01
CA ILE A 109 -13.53 13.55 5.99
C ILE A 109 -14.23 12.29 5.54
N LEU A 110 -14.51 12.18 4.24
CA LEU A 110 -15.16 11.04 3.61
C LEU A 110 -14.11 10.13 2.96
N ALA A 111 -13.97 8.93 3.49
CA ALA A 111 -13.07 7.89 3.00
C ALA A 111 -13.88 6.62 2.65
N GLY A 112 -14.93 6.77 1.85
CA GLY A 112 -15.92 5.73 1.54
C GLY A 112 -15.42 4.56 0.69
N GLY A 113 -14.18 4.65 0.19
CA GLY A 113 -13.55 3.59 -0.60
C GLY A 113 -14.21 3.36 -1.96
N PHE A 114 -14.19 2.11 -2.41
CA PHE A 114 -14.72 1.67 -3.70
C PHE A 114 -15.54 0.38 -3.56
N GLN A 115 -16.26 0.04 -4.62
CA GLN A 115 -16.80 -1.28 -4.87
C GLN A 115 -16.06 -1.90 -6.05
N ALA A 116 -15.74 -3.18 -5.96
CA ALA A 116 -15.23 -3.92 -7.10
C ALA A 116 -16.35 -4.08 -8.15
N PHE A 117 -15.96 -3.99 -9.42
CA PHE A 117 -16.87 -4.23 -10.53
C PHE A 117 -17.42 -5.67 -10.48
N ASP A 118 -18.72 -5.82 -10.71
CA ASP A 118 -19.37 -7.14 -10.80
C ASP A 118 -19.20 -7.71 -12.22
N PRO A 119 -18.37 -8.75 -12.42
CA PRO A 119 -18.11 -9.32 -13.73
C PRO A 119 -19.31 -10.12 -14.30
N CYS A 120 -20.34 -10.44 -13.52
CA CYS A 120 -21.57 -11.04 -14.03
C CYS A 120 -22.31 -10.16 -15.05
N ARG A 121 -21.94 -8.87 -15.12
CA ARG A 121 -22.43 -7.93 -16.15
C ARG A 121 -21.82 -8.16 -17.54
N PHE A 122 -20.83 -9.07 -17.67
CA PHE A 122 -20.15 -9.39 -18.92
C PHE A 122 -20.45 -10.83 -19.34
N ASP A 123 -21.31 -11.03 -20.32
CA ASP A 123 -21.67 -12.34 -20.84
C ASP A 123 -20.48 -13.05 -21.53
N ALA A 124 -19.59 -12.28 -22.16
CA ALA A 124 -18.41 -12.80 -22.85
C ALA A 124 -17.36 -13.45 -21.90
N TYR A 125 -17.40 -13.09 -20.62
CA TYR A 125 -16.52 -13.66 -19.60
C TYR A 125 -17.37 -14.37 -18.55
N PRO A 126 -17.81 -15.60 -18.76
CA PRO A 126 -18.84 -16.28 -17.96
C PRO A 126 -18.34 -16.64 -16.57
N TYR A 127 -18.15 -15.63 -15.74
CA TYR A 127 -17.66 -15.70 -14.37
C TYR A 127 -18.51 -16.63 -13.50
N ALA A 128 -19.84 -16.50 -13.55
CA ALA A 128 -20.72 -17.38 -12.79
C ALA A 128 -20.92 -18.77 -13.45
N GLY A 129 -20.46 -18.94 -14.70
CA GLY A 129 -20.68 -20.16 -15.50
C GLY A 129 -19.53 -21.17 -15.41
N TYR A 130 -18.32 -20.69 -15.16
CA TYR A 130 -17.11 -21.55 -15.12
C TYR A 130 -16.33 -21.31 -13.83
N THR A 131 -16.22 -22.35 -13.02
CA THR A 131 -15.63 -22.30 -11.67
C THR A 131 -14.18 -21.77 -11.67
N ASN A 132 -13.39 -22.00 -12.73
CA ASN A 132 -12.00 -21.55 -12.83
C ASN A 132 -11.85 -20.16 -13.49
N VAL A 133 -12.94 -19.41 -13.71
CA VAL A 133 -12.92 -17.98 -13.98
C VAL A 133 -13.12 -17.24 -12.67
N VAL A 134 -12.10 -16.55 -12.22
CA VAL A 134 -12.08 -15.83 -10.92
C VAL A 134 -11.79 -14.35 -11.12
N THR A 135 -12.18 -13.54 -10.16
CA THR A 135 -11.76 -12.14 -10.09
C THR A 135 -10.34 -12.03 -9.50
N ALA A 136 -9.66 -10.92 -9.76
CA ALA A 136 -8.38 -10.63 -9.13
C ALA A 136 -8.47 -10.60 -7.59
N LEU A 137 -9.61 -10.17 -7.02
CA LEU A 137 -9.82 -10.20 -5.56
C LEU A 137 -9.90 -11.64 -5.02
N GLU A 138 -10.58 -12.55 -5.72
CA GLU A 138 -10.60 -13.97 -5.37
C GLU A 138 -9.22 -14.60 -5.49
N PHE A 139 -8.51 -14.28 -6.56
CA PHE A 139 -7.15 -14.78 -6.76
C PHE A 139 -6.19 -14.25 -5.69
N GLU A 140 -6.29 -12.98 -5.31
CA GLU A 140 -5.54 -12.41 -4.17
C GLU A 140 -5.84 -13.18 -2.88
N ARG A 141 -7.11 -13.56 -2.62
CA ARG A 141 -7.46 -14.37 -1.44
C ARG A 141 -6.90 -15.78 -1.49
N ILE A 142 -6.78 -16.38 -2.69
CA ILE A 142 -6.09 -17.67 -2.88
C ILE A 142 -4.59 -17.52 -2.57
N LEU A 143 -3.95 -16.44 -3.02
CA LEU A 143 -2.53 -16.17 -2.75
C LEU A 143 -2.24 -15.80 -1.30
N SER A 144 -3.25 -15.40 -0.54
CA SER A 144 -3.06 -14.88 0.82
C SER A 144 -2.91 -16.01 1.84
N ALA A 145 -1.92 -15.90 2.74
CA ALA A 145 -1.76 -16.81 3.87
C ALA A 145 -2.95 -16.80 4.85
N SER A 146 -3.73 -15.72 4.89
CA SER A 146 -4.98 -15.63 5.67
C SER A 146 -6.22 -16.03 4.85
N GLY A 147 -6.03 -16.44 3.61
CA GLY A 147 -7.10 -16.90 2.72
C GLY A 147 -7.48 -18.36 2.93
N PRO A 148 -8.47 -18.84 2.19
CA PRO A 148 -9.04 -20.19 2.38
C PRO A 148 -8.07 -21.31 2.04
N THR A 149 -7.00 -21.03 1.28
CA THR A 149 -5.97 -21.98 0.85
C THR A 149 -4.67 -21.86 1.64
N ALA A 150 -4.61 -20.95 2.62
CA ALA A 150 -3.39 -20.62 3.37
C ALA A 150 -2.19 -20.25 2.45
N GLY A 151 -2.46 -19.64 1.30
CA GLY A 151 -1.46 -19.20 0.32
C GLY A 151 -1.05 -20.25 -0.72
N HIS A 152 -1.60 -21.44 -0.68
CA HIS A 152 -1.40 -22.45 -1.73
C HIS A 152 -2.26 -22.12 -2.95
N ILE A 153 -1.66 -22.14 -4.14
CA ILE A 153 -2.39 -21.86 -5.38
C ILE A 153 -3.16 -23.11 -5.77
N LEU A 154 -4.46 -23.10 -5.52
CA LEU A 154 -5.36 -24.19 -5.88
C LEU A 154 -6.40 -23.70 -6.89
N ARG A 155 -6.78 -24.56 -7.82
CA ARG A 155 -7.89 -24.29 -8.75
C ARG A 155 -9.19 -24.20 -7.97
N PRO A 156 -10.07 -23.22 -8.23
CA PRO A 156 -11.39 -23.12 -7.58
C PRO A 156 -12.22 -24.40 -7.71
N SER A 157 -12.19 -25.08 -8.86
CA SER A 157 -12.87 -26.37 -9.06
C SER A 157 -12.41 -27.47 -8.09
N VAL A 158 -11.14 -27.43 -7.65
CA VAL A 158 -10.61 -28.34 -6.62
C VAL A 158 -11.09 -27.95 -5.23
N LEU A 159 -11.18 -26.66 -4.92
CA LEU A 159 -11.73 -26.18 -3.65
C LEU A 159 -13.20 -26.58 -3.50
N GLU A 160 -13.99 -26.38 -4.57
CA GLU A 160 -15.38 -26.79 -4.63
C GLU A 160 -15.53 -28.31 -4.42
N ALA A 161 -14.74 -29.11 -5.15
CA ALA A 161 -14.74 -30.58 -4.98
C ALA A 161 -14.38 -31.01 -3.56
N ARG A 162 -13.40 -30.34 -2.90
CA ARG A 162 -13.05 -30.62 -1.49
C ARG A 162 -14.17 -30.23 -0.52
N ALA A 163 -14.83 -29.11 -0.73
CA ALA A 163 -15.98 -28.70 0.08
C ALA A 163 -17.16 -29.68 -0.04
N GLU A 164 -17.49 -30.10 -1.27
CA GLU A 164 -18.50 -31.13 -1.52
C GLU A 164 -18.13 -32.48 -0.88
N MET A 165 -16.87 -32.89 -0.97
CA MET A 165 -16.38 -34.09 -0.30
C MET A 165 -16.63 -34.02 1.21
N ALA A 166 -16.22 -32.95 1.86
CA ALA A 166 -16.41 -32.79 3.30
C ALA A 166 -17.88 -32.79 3.71
N ALA A 167 -18.77 -32.21 2.90
CA ALA A 167 -20.21 -32.26 3.13
C ALA A 167 -20.76 -33.68 3.01
N LYS A 168 -20.40 -34.43 1.94
CA LYS A 168 -20.82 -35.82 1.73
C LYS A 168 -20.23 -36.78 2.78
N GLU A 169 -18.98 -36.62 3.18
CA GLU A 169 -18.36 -37.39 4.27
C GLU A 169 -19.10 -37.18 5.60
N LYS A 170 -19.49 -35.98 5.93
CA LYS A 170 -20.29 -35.66 7.11
C LYS A 170 -21.68 -36.30 7.04
N GLU A 171 -22.31 -36.32 5.88
CA GLU A 171 -23.61 -36.94 5.67
C GLU A 171 -23.49 -38.47 5.73
N LEU A 172 -22.47 -39.04 5.09
CA LEU A 172 -22.18 -40.48 5.15
C LEU A 172 -21.95 -40.93 6.59
N LEU A 173 -21.20 -40.16 7.39
CA LEU A 173 -21.01 -40.46 8.82
C LEU A 173 -22.33 -40.44 9.62
N ARG A 174 -23.26 -39.53 9.27
CA ARG A 174 -24.60 -39.46 9.89
C ARG A 174 -25.41 -40.68 9.50
N VAL A 175 -25.45 -41.03 8.23
CA VAL A 175 -26.17 -42.23 7.69
C VAL A 175 -25.59 -43.51 8.27
N SER A 176 -24.26 -43.67 8.31
CA SER A 176 -23.58 -44.81 8.90
C SER A 176 -23.90 -45.02 10.38
N ARG A 177 -24.01 -43.92 11.16
CA ARG A 177 -24.45 -44.01 12.58
C ARG A 177 -25.90 -44.50 12.69
N GLN A 178 -26.79 -44.09 11.81
CA GLN A 178 -28.17 -44.52 11.80
C GLN A 178 -28.26 -46.01 11.36
N LEU A 179 -27.48 -46.43 10.36
CA LEU A 179 -27.39 -47.83 9.95
C LEU A 179 -26.86 -48.70 11.11
N LYS A 180 -25.79 -48.26 11.79
CA LYS A 180 -25.24 -48.99 12.94
C LYS A 180 -26.27 -49.12 14.09
N GLN A 181 -27.07 -48.12 14.38
CA GLN A 181 -28.14 -48.22 15.35
C GLN A 181 -29.19 -49.26 14.96
N LEU A 182 -29.51 -49.39 13.66
CA LEU A 182 -30.41 -50.43 13.17
C LEU A 182 -29.74 -51.83 13.21
N GLU A 183 -28.47 -51.95 12.89
CA GLU A 183 -27.69 -53.18 13.00
C GLU A 183 -27.62 -53.70 14.45
N GLU A 184 -27.37 -52.80 15.39
CA GLU A 184 -27.39 -53.13 16.83
C GLU A 184 -28.78 -53.53 17.32
N LYS A 185 -29.85 -52.89 16.84
CA LYS A 185 -31.24 -53.18 17.20
C LYS A 185 -31.71 -54.56 16.70
N TYR A 186 -31.29 -54.96 15.53
CA TYR A 186 -31.76 -56.15 14.86
C TYR A 186 -30.74 -57.30 14.79
N GLY A 187 -29.51 -57.10 15.26
CA GLY A 187 -28.44 -58.14 15.29
C GLY A 187 -28.00 -58.62 13.89
N ARG A 188 -28.20 -57.76 12.84
CA ARG A 188 -27.85 -58.09 11.44
C ARG A 188 -27.04 -56.95 10.82
N THR A 189 -26.05 -57.26 9.98
CA THR A 189 -25.36 -56.22 9.19
C THR A 189 -26.27 -55.63 8.11
N THR A 190 -25.96 -54.43 7.63
CA THR A 190 -26.73 -53.78 6.57
C THR A 190 -26.81 -54.67 5.30
N ALA A 191 -25.72 -55.35 4.91
CA ALA A 191 -25.70 -56.26 3.78
C ALA A 191 -26.66 -57.46 3.99
N GLN A 192 -26.61 -58.11 5.16
CA GLN A 192 -27.52 -59.21 5.52
C GLN A 192 -28.99 -58.76 5.58
N ALA A 193 -29.26 -57.52 6.05
CA ALA A 193 -30.60 -56.97 6.08
C ALA A 193 -31.17 -56.68 4.68
N VAL A 194 -30.35 -56.12 3.78
CA VAL A 194 -30.75 -55.89 2.39
C VAL A 194 -31.00 -57.18 1.63
N ASP A 195 -30.18 -58.22 1.82
CA ASP A 195 -30.37 -59.54 1.20
C ASP A 195 -31.61 -60.25 1.76
N ALA A 196 -31.87 -60.19 3.06
CA ALA A 196 -33.09 -60.71 3.67
C ALA A 196 -34.38 -60.04 3.15
N MET A 197 -34.30 -58.74 2.83
CA MET A 197 -35.40 -58.01 2.19
C MET A 197 -35.69 -58.49 0.76
N ARG A 198 -34.65 -58.89 0.02
CA ARG A 198 -34.78 -59.44 -1.36
C ARG A 198 -35.51 -60.76 -1.41
N VAL A 199 -35.41 -61.58 -0.34
CA VAL A 199 -36.02 -62.90 -0.23
C VAL A 199 -37.27 -62.91 0.65
N GLY A 200 -37.83 -61.74 1.03
CA GLY A 200 -39.06 -61.63 1.83
C GLY A 200 -38.91 -62.02 3.30
N ALA A 201 -37.69 -62.16 3.84
CA ALA A 201 -37.35 -62.58 5.20
C ALA A 201 -36.97 -61.42 6.16
N ALA A 202 -37.33 -60.17 5.84
CA ALA A 202 -36.99 -58.96 6.61
C ALA A 202 -38.00 -58.67 7.71
N PRO A 203 -37.64 -57.86 8.75
CA PRO A 203 -38.60 -57.29 9.69
C PRO A 203 -39.61 -56.45 8.93
N GLY A 204 -40.92 -56.67 9.16
CA GLY A 204 -41.99 -55.98 8.43
C GLY A 204 -42.17 -54.52 8.81
N GLY A 205 -42.68 -53.70 7.88
CA GLY A 205 -43.11 -52.32 8.14
C GLY A 205 -42.13 -51.22 7.76
N ASP A 206 -42.44 -49.99 8.18
CA ASP A 206 -41.70 -48.74 7.87
C ASP A 206 -40.17 -48.80 8.13
N GLU A 207 -39.70 -49.58 9.09
CA GLU A 207 -38.26 -49.67 9.45
C GLU A 207 -37.43 -50.43 8.40
N SER A 208 -38.00 -51.38 7.71
CA SER A 208 -37.35 -52.08 6.61
C SER A 208 -37.14 -51.17 5.40
N GLU A 209 -38.18 -50.36 5.07
CA GLU A 209 -38.07 -49.35 4.01
C GLU A 209 -37.02 -48.25 4.38
N ARG A 210 -37.04 -47.81 5.64
CA ARG A 210 -36.06 -46.86 6.16
C ARG A 210 -34.62 -47.40 6.07
N TRP A 211 -34.41 -48.69 6.43
CA TRP A 211 -33.09 -49.30 6.34
C TRP A 211 -32.58 -49.37 4.91
N LYS A 212 -33.43 -49.80 3.98
CA LYS A 212 -33.17 -49.87 2.54
C LYS A 212 -32.85 -48.47 1.96
N ALA A 213 -33.62 -47.46 2.37
CA ALA A 213 -33.39 -46.06 1.94
C ALA A 213 -32.02 -45.54 2.45
N LEU A 214 -31.66 -45.78 3.72
CA LEU A 214 -30.39 -45.39 4.29
C LEU A 214 -29.19 -46.12 3.63
N ALA A 215 -29.33 -47.42 3.32
CA ALA A 215 -28.31 -48.19 2.62
C ALA A 215 -28.10 -47.68 1.17
N GLY A 216 -29.19 -47.32 0.46
CA GLY A 216 -29.13 -46.70 -0.86
C GLY A 216 -28.44 -45.34 -0.82
N THR A 217 -28.80 -44.49 0.14
CA THR A 217 -28.18 -43.21 0.35
C THR A 217 -26.67 -43.32 0.66
N ALA A 218 -26.27 -44.30 1.48
CA ALA A 218 -24.85 -44.56 1.76
C ALA A 218 -24.06 -44.92 0.48
N ALA A 219 -24.59 -45.81 -0.34
CA ALA A 219 -23.96 -46.25 -1.59
C ALA A 219 -23.84 -45.11 -2.62
N GLU A 220 -24.88 -44.29 -2.72
CA GLU A 220 -24.84 -43.08 -3.56
C GLU A 220 -23.78 -42.07 -3.07
N LEU A 221 -23.69 -41.83 -1.75
CA LEU A 221 -22.70 -40.95 -1.15
C LEU A 221 -21.27 -41.46 -1.38
N GLU A 222 -21.02 -42.76 -1.22
CA GLU A 222 -19.71 -43.42 -1.48
C GLU A 222 -19.31 -43.30 -2.94
N THR A 223 -20.24 -43.52 -3.88
CA THR A 223 -19.99 -43.37 -5.32
C THR A 223 -19.67 -41.91 -5.65
N GLY A 224 -20.45 -40.95 -5.11
CA GLY A 224 -20.22 -39.52 -5.26
C GLY A 224 -18.87 -39.09 -4.69
N LEU A 225 -18.48 -39.62 -3.54
CA LEU A 225 -17.16 -39.34 -2.92
C LEU A 225 -16.00 -39.87 -3.77
N ALA A 226 -16.14 -41.06 -4.38
CA ALA A 226 -15.08 -41.62 -5.25
C ALA A 226 -14.85 -40.71 -6.48
N SER A 227 -15.92 -40.20 -7.09
CA SER A 227 -15.85 -39.23 -8.20
C SER A 227 -15.17 -37.91 -7.78
N LEU A 228 -15.58 -37.33 -6.64
CA LEU A 228 -15.02 -36.07 -6.12
C LEU A 228 -13.55 -36.24 -5.72
N ARG A 229 -13.15 -37.36 -5.14
CA ARG A 229 -11.75 -37.70 -4.84
C ARG A 229 -10.90 -37.65 -6.11
N LYS A 230 -11.39 -38.26 -7.18
CA LYS A 230 -10.71 -38.21 -8.49
C LYS A 230 -10.56 -36.77 -9.01
N ARG A 231 -11.61 -35.94 -8.90
CA ARG A 231 -11.56 -34.48 -9.28
C ARG A 231 -10.58 -33.73 -8.39
N ALA A 232 -10.61 -33.91 -7.08
CA ALA A 232 -9.73 -33.23 -6.14
C ALA A 232 -8.25 -33.61 -6.25
N GLN A 233 -7.94 -34.79 -6.81
CA GLN A 233 -6.57 -35.28 -7.04
C GLN A 233 -6.05 -34.94 -8.45
N ALA A 234 -6.93 -34.63 -9.40
CA ALA A 234 -6.56 -34.32 -10.77
C ALA A 234 -6.02 -32.88 -10.85
N ALA A 235 -4.70 -32.70 -10.96
CA ALA A 235 -3.99 -31.43 -11.14
C ALA A 235 -4.45 -30.32 -10.15
N PRO A 236 -4.15 -30.45 -8.84
CA PRO A 236 -4.62 -29.51 -7.83
C PRO A 236 -4.06 -28.09 -8.01
N GLU A 237 -2.82 -27.98 -8.50
CA GLU A 237 -2.16 -26.70 -8.79
C GLU A 237 -2.30 -26.39 -10.29
N PRO A 238 -2.61 -25.11 -10.67
CA PRO A 238 -2.65 -24.71 -12.06
C PRO A 238 -1.24 -24.66 -12.64
N ARG A 239 -1.10 -25.02 -13.93
CA ARG A 239 0.15 -24.92 -14.70
C ARG A 239 0.16 -23.71 -15.62
N LYS A 240 -1.02 -23.17 -15.92
CA LYS A 240 -1.17 -22.07 -16.87
C LYS A 240 -2.32 -21.13 -16.46
N ILE A 241 -2.00 -19.86 -16.18
CA ILE A 241 -2.97 -18.87 -15.74
C ILE A 241 -2.95 -17.67 -16.66
N ALA A 242 -4.15 -17.16 -17.03
CA ALA A 242 -4.33 -15.94 -17.79
C ALA A 242 -4.94 -14.82 -16.94
N TRP A 243 -4.48 -13.57 -17.13
CA TRP A 243 -5.10 -12.35 -16.60
C TRP A 243 -5.69 -11.53 -17.73
N LEU A 244 -6.98 -11.20 -17.64
CA LEU A 244 -7.65 -10.34 -18.61
C LEU A 244 -7.80 -8.94 -18.02
N GLN A 245 -7.18 -7.94 -18.67
CA GLN A 245 -7.16 -6.55 -18.19
C GLN A 245 -8.43 -5.78 -18.58
N CYS A 246 -8.72 -4.70 -17.85
CA CYS A 246 -9.77 -3.74 -18.11
C CYS A 246 -11.19 -4.31 -18.04
N VAL A 247 -11.46 -5.33 -17.23
CA VAL A 247 -12.81 -5.85 -17.01
C VAL A 247 -13.61 -4.85 -16.18
N GLY A 248 -14.64 -4.24 -16.75
CA GLY A 248 -15.44 -3.19 -16.08
C GLY A 248 -14.75 -1.82 -16.01
N SER A 249 -13.77 -1.55 -16.90
CA SER A 249 -13.19 -0.22 -17.08
C SER A 249 -12.68 -0.03 -18.52
N ARG A 250 -12.58 1.23 -18.99
CA ARG A 250 -12.30 1.58 -20.39
C ARG A 250 -13.32 0.96 -21.36
N ASP A 251 -14.56 0.79 -20.91
CA ASP A 251 -15.65 0.18 -21.68
C ASP A 251 -16.94 0.97 -21.48
N ILE A 252 -17.34 1.70 -22.52
CA ILE A 252 -18.57 2.51 -22.58
C ILE A 252 -19.77 1.74 -23.14
N HIS A 253 -19.55 0.56 -23.74
CA HIS A 253 -20.59 -0.19 -24.42
C HIS A 253 -21.30 -1.19 -23.50
N HIS A 254 -20.56 -1.80 -22.57
CA HIS A 254 -21.13 -2.83 -21.71
C HIS A 254 -21.42 -2.34 -20.28
N CYS A 255 -20.67 -1.34 -19.78
CA CYS A 255 -20.80 -0.93 -18.37
C CYS A 255 -20.77 0.58 -18.13
N ASP A 256 -20.63 1.39 -19.17
CA ASP A 256 -20.52 2.87 -19.12
C ASP A 256 -19.35 3.39 -18.22
N ASN A 257 -18.34 2.55 -18.02
CA ASN A 257 -17.12 2.88 -17.27
C ASN A 257 -16.00 3.27 -18.23
N GLY A 258 -16.09 4.46 -18.83
CA GLY A 258 -15.11 4.96 -19.79
C GLY A 258 -13.72 5.22 -19.20
N TYR A 259 -13.60 5.39 -17.88
CA TYR A 259 -12.34 5.65 -17.17
C TYR A 259 -11.44 4.42 -17.03
N CYS A 260 -10.18 4.64 -16.70
CA CYS A 260 -9.23 3.60 -16.30
C CYS A 260 -9.22 3.44 -14.78
N SER A 261 -9.34 2.22 -14.28
CA SER A 261 -9.29 1.94 -12.83
C SER A 261 -7.90 2.12 -12.19
N ALA A 262 -6.89 2.53 -12.95
CA ALA A 262 -5.57 2.98 -12.49
C ALA A 262 -4.69 1.93 -11.79
N VAL A 263 -5.25 0.82 -11.29
CA VAL A 263 -4.55 -0.19 -10.48
C VAL A 263 -4.44 -1.56 -11.14
N CYS A 264 -5.31 -1.88 -12.11
CA CYS A 264 -5.46 -3.23 -12.67
C CYS A 264 -4.14 -3.79 -13.24
N CYS A 265 -3.38 -2.98 -13.98
CA CYS A 265 -2.12 -3.41 -14.56
C CYS A 265 -1.12 -3.83 -13.49
N MET A 266 -1.01 -3.05 -12.42
CA MET A 266 -0.02 -3.31 -11.36
C MET A 266 -0.39 -4.50 -10.49
N TYR A 267 -1.67 -4.68 -10.10
CA TYR A 267 -2.02 -5.83 -9.29
C TYR A 267 -1.94 -7.13 -10.10
N ALA A 268 -2.32 -7.14 -11.38
CA ALA A 268 -2.17 -8.33 -12.23
C ALA A 268 -0.70 -8.73 -12.43
N ILE A 269 0.19 -7.76 -12.67
CA ILE A 269 1.64 -8.03 -12.74
C ILE A 269 2.14 -8.64 -11.42
N LYS A 270 1.73 -8.05 -10.29
CA LYS A 270 2.11 -8.54 -8.97
C LYS A 270 1.58 -9.94 -8.70
N GLU A 271 0.30 -10.21 -9.00
CA GLU A 271 -0.31 -11.53 -8.83
C GLU A 271 0.40 -12.57 -9.69
N ALA A 272 0.71 -12.26 -10.97
CA ALA A 272 1.40 -13.17 -11.88
C ALA A 272 2.82 -13.50 -11.38
N VAL A 273 3.55 -12.51 -10.88
CA VAL A 273 4.90 -12.71 -10.30
C VAL A 273 4.83 -13.55 -9.03
N ILE A 274 3.95 -13.20 -8.09
CA ILE A 274 3.78 -13.95 -6.83
C ILE A 274 3.32 -15.38 -7.11
N ALA A 275 2.41 -15.59 -8.06
CA ALA A 275 1.97 -16.92 -8.44
C ALA A 275 3.14 -17.80 -8.92
N LYS A 276 4.03 -17.24 -9.77
CA LYS A 276 5.25 -17.97 -10.19
C LYS A 276 6.19 -18.27 -9.02
N GLU A 277 6.31 -17.36 -8.06
CA GLU A 277 7.16 -17.52 -6.89
C GLU A 277 6.61 -18.54 -5.88
N HIS A 278 5.28 -18.68 -5.79
CA HIS A 278 4.62 -19.62 -4.87
C HIS A 278 4.34 -21.00 -5.48
N SER A 279 4.36 -21.13 -6.80
CA SER A 279 4.14 -22.41 -7.46
C SER A 279 5.34 -23.35 -7.24
N LYS A 280 5.06 -24.60 -6.90
CA LYS A 280 6.08 -25.63 -6.75
C LYS A 280 6.56 -26.16 -8.08
N GLU A 281 5.72 -26.09 -9.09
CA GLU A 281 5.99 -26.52 -10.46
C GLU A 281 6.12 -25.30 -11.39
N PRO A 282 6.78 -25.42 -12.55
CA PRO A 282 6.86 -24.33 -13.51
C PRO A 282 5.46 -23.83 -13.92
N LEU A 283 5.17 -22.55 -13.68
CA LEU A 283 3.89 -21.92 -13.98
C LEU A 283 4.00 -20.98 -15.19
N ASP A 284 3.24 -21.24 -16.24
CA ASP A 284 3.07 -20.31 -17.36
C ASP A 284 2.02 -19.25 -17.00
N THR A 285 2.38 -17.96 -17.14
CA THR A 285 1.52 -16.83 -16.82
C THR A 285 1.40 -15.89 -18.01
N ALA A 286 0.18 -15.50 -18.38
CA ALA A 286 -0.09 -14.61 -19.50
C ALA A 286 -1.01 -13.47 -19.10
N ILE A 287 -0.62 -12.21 -19.39
CA ILE A 287 -1.44 -11.02 -19.15
C ILE A 287 -1.88 -10.46 -20.50
N PHE A 288 -3.20 -10.46 -20.75
CA PHE A 288 -3.82 -9.89 -21.94
C PHE A 288 -4.22 -8.43 -21.69
N PHE A 289 -3.74 -7.49 -22.50
CA PHE A 289 -3.87 -6.06 -22.22
C PHE A 289 -4.01 -5.21 -23.52
N MET A 290 -4.56 -4.01 -23.38
CA MET A 290 -4.61 -3.00 -24.45
C MET A 290 -3.40 -2.05 -24.38
N ASP A 291 -3.20 -1.39 -23.24
CA ASP A 291 -2.04 -0.56 -22.90
C ASP A 291 -1.57 -0.90 -21.49
N MET A 292 -0.26 -1.02 -21.29
CA MET A 292 0.32 -1.28 -19.98
C MET A 292 0.54 0.03 -19.21
N ARG A 293 -0.20 0.23 -18.10
CA ARG A 293 -0.24 1.48 -17.35
C ARG A 293 0.56 1.41 -16.05
N THR A 294 1.86 1.19 -16.19
CA THR A 294 2.84 1.18 -15.11
C THR A 294 3.47 2.58 -14.94
N TYR A 295 2.68 3.54 -14.48
CA TYR A 295 3.03 4.97 -14.43
C TYR A 295 3.56 5.45 -13.07
N GLY A 296 3.41 4.66 -11.99
CA GLY A 296 3.87 4.99 -10.65
C GLY A 296 5.38 4.85 -10.47
N LYS A 297 5.88 5.33 -9.33
CA LYS A 297 7.29 5.18 -8.95
C LYS A 297 7.65 3.70 -8.88
N ASP A 298 8.75 3.31 -9.55
CA ASP A 298 9.26 1.94 -9.68
C ASP A 298 8.34 0.93 -10.41
N PHE A 299 7.14 1.36 -10.88
CA PHE A 299 6.18 0.47 -11.54
C PHE A 299 6.69 -0.04 -12.90
N GLU A 300 7.43 0.79 -13.66
CA GLU A 300 8.03 0.35 -14.91
C GLU A 300 9.10 -0.70 -14.67
N ARG A 301 9.98 -0.51 -13.68
CA ARG A 301 10.99 -1.51 -13.30
C ARG A 301 10.36 -2.84 -12.91
N TYR A 302 9.27 -2.79 -12.16
CA TYR A 302 8.54 -3.99 -11.76
C TYR A 302 7.92 -4.72 -12.96
N TYR A 303 7.44 -3.98 -13.95
CA TYR A 303 6.97 -4.54 -15.22
C TYR A 303 8.09 -5.22 -16.00
N ASP A 304 9.27 -4.59 -16.11
CA ASP A 304 10.43 -5.16 -16.79
C ASP A 304 10.93 -6.42 -16.07
N GLN A 305 11.03 -6.39 -14.74
CA GLN A 305 11.35 -7.56 -13.93
C GLN A 305 10.35 -8.72 -14.09
N ALA A 306 9.08 -8.43 -14.23
CA ALA A 306 8.07 -9.46 -14.50
C ALA A 306 8.29 -10.14 -15.86
N ARG A 307 8.71 -9.37 -16.89
CA ARG A 307 9.11 -9.92 -18.20
C ARG A 307 10.33 -10.83 -18.08
N GLU A 308 11.34 -10.39 -17.36
CA GLU A 308 12.56 -11.18 -17.09
C GLU A 308 12.24 -12.49 -16.33
N LYS A 309 11.26 -12.47 -15.42
CA LYS A 309 10.74 -13.65 -14.73
C LYS A 309 9.84 -14.54 -15.61
N GLY A 310 9.69 -14.20 -16.89
CA GLY A 310 8.95 -15.02 -17.86
C GLY A 310 7.42 -14.88 -17.76
N VAL A 311 6.90 -13.75 -17.27
CA VAL A 311 5.48 -13.39 -17.43
C VAL A 311 5.27 -12.96 -18.88
N ARG A 312 4.36 -13.62 -19.58
CA ARG A 312 4.00 -13.29 -20.99
C ARG A 312 3.04 -12.10 -21.00
N PHE A 313 3.34 -11.11 -21.81
CA PHE A 313 2.50 -9.93 -22.01
C PHE A 313 1.96 -9.94 -23.43
N ILE A 314 0.66 -10.17 -23.59
CA ILE A 314 -0.01 -10.33 -24.87
C ILE A 314 -0.91 -9.11 -25.10
N ARG A 315 -0.53 -8.26 -26.06
CA ARG A 315 -1.33 -7.10 -26.43
C ARG A 315 -2.49 -7.53 -27.31
N SER A 316 -3.58 -7.91 -26.66
CA SER A 316 -4.82 -8.28 -27.31
C SER A 316 -5.99 -8.06 -26.36
N ARG A 317 -7.16 -7.70 -26.87
CA ARG A 317 -8.41 -7.74 -26.13
C ARG A 317 -9.08 -9.09 -26.40
N VAL A 318 -9.16 -9.94 -25.38
CA VAL A 318 -9.85 -11.21 -25.46
C VAL A 318 -11.33 -10.95 -25.65
N HIS A 319 -11.95 -11.65 -26.60
CA HIS A 319 -13.38 -11.50 -26.89
C HIS A 319 -14.23 -12.41 -26.01
N THR A 320 -13.85 -13.68 -25.86
CA THR A 320 -14.63 -14.67 -25.10
C THR A 320 -13.71 -15.69 -24.43
N ILE A 321 -14.26 -16.36 -23.41
CA ILE A 321 -13.67 -17.51 -22.72
C ILE A 321 -14.59 -18.70 -23.00
N ASP A 322 -14.06 -19.78 -23.55
CA ASP A 322 -14.79 -20.98 -23.91
C ASP A 322 -14.36 -22.18 -23.04
N PRO A 323 -15.25 -23.14 -22.71
CA PRO A 323 -14.86 -24.32 -21.95
C PRO A 323 -14.08 -25.30 -22.84
N VAL A 324 -13.13 -26.03 -22.27
CA VAL A 324 -12.48 -27.15 -22.93
C VAL A 324 -13.30 -28.43 -22.65
N PRO A 325 -13.86 -29.10 -23.68
CA PRO A 325 -14.67 -30.30 -23.47
C PRO A 325 -13.94 -31.39 -22.67
N GLY A 326 -14.57 -31.90 -21.64
CA GLY A 326 -14.05 -33.01 -20.80
C GLY A 326 -13.02 -32.61 -19.73
N SER A 327 -12.78 -31.33 -19.55
CA SER A 327 -11.95 -30.80 -18.45
C SER A 327 -12.58 -29.55 -17.84
N ASP A 328 -12.03 -29.10 -16.68
CA ASP A 328 -12.37 -27.81 -16.07
C ASP A 328 -11.50 -26.66 -16.63
N ASP A 329 -10.78 -26.88 -17.76
CA ASP A 329 -9.91 -25.90 -18.38
C ASP A 329 -10.69 -24.96 -19.28
N LEU A 330 -10.09 -23.82 -19.55
CA LEU A 330 -10.68 -22.69 -20.28
C LEU A 330 -9.86 -22.38 -21.52
N ARG A 331 -10.51 -22.12 -22.65
CA ARG A 331 -9.87 -21.78 -23.91
C ARG A 331 -9.99 -20.29 -24.17
N ILE A 332 -8.88 -19.65 -24.45
CA ILE A 332 -8.81 -18.25 -24.87
C ILE A 332 -8.38 -18.18 -26.33
N SER A 333 -9.20 -17.55 -27.18
CA SER A 333 -8.89 -17.24 -28.56
C SER A 333 -8.60 -15.76 -28.71
N TYR A 334 -7.50 -15.40 -29.37
CA TYR A 334 -7.06 -14.02 -29.52
C TYR A 334 -6.29 -13.82 -30.82
N THR A 335 -6.17 -12.54 -31.22
CA THR A 335 -5.32 -12.15 -32.34
C THR A 335 -4.02 -11.59 -31.79
N ASP A 336 -2.88 -12.10 -32.25
CA ASP A 336 -1.56 -11.59 -31.89
C ASP A 336 -1.24 -10.27 -32.62
N GLU A 337 -0.11 -9.65 -32.26
CA GLU A 337 0.31 -8.38 -32.88
C GLU A 337 0.65 -8.48 -34.38
N ALA A 338 0.90 -9.67 -34.87
CA ALA A 338 1.14 -9.93 -36.30
C ALA A 338 -0.16 -10.16 -37.12
N GLY A 339 -1.32 -10.15 -36.44
CA GLY A 339 -2.63 -10.41 -37.03
C GLY A 339 -2.99 -11.91 -37.12
N GLY A 340 -2.17 -12.80 -36.56
CA GLY A 340 -2.43 -14.24 -36.52
C GLY A 340 -3.46 -14.60 -35.45
N SER A 341 -4.39 -15.49 -35.75
CA SER A 341 -5.34 -16.06 -34.79
C SER A 341 -4.65 -17.14 -33.98
N GLN A 342 -4.71 -16.99 -32.64
CA GLN A 342 -4.15 -17.91 -31.68
C GLN A 342 -5.26 -18.46 -30.79
N SER A 343 -5.11 -19.72 -30.30
CA SER A 343 -6.05 -20.33 -29.35
C SER A 343 -5.28 -21.19 -28.36
N GLU A 344 -5.40 -20.90 -27.06
CA GLU A 344 -4.64 -21.56 -26.01
C GLU A 344 -5.56 -22.02 -24.86
N PRO A 345 -5.35 -23.24 -24.29
CA PRO A 345 -6.00 -23.64 -23.06
C PRO A 345 -5.30 -23.05 -21.83
N PHE A 346 -6.07 -22.72 -20.79
CA PHE A 346 -5.62 -22.24 -19.50
C PHE A 346 -6.35 -22.99 -18.38
N ASP A 347 -5.63 -23.29 -17.30
CA ASP A 347 -6.21 -23.93 -16.11
C ASP A 347 -7.07 -22.98 -15.28
N MET A 348 -6.79 -21.68 -15.37
CA MET A 348 -7.50 -20.62 -14.65
C MET A 348 -7.43 -19.32 -15.41
N VAL A 349 -8.50 -18.53 -15.35
CA VAL A 349 -8.57 -17.17 -15.90
C VAL A 349 -8.92 -16.20 -14.80
N VAL A 350 -8.09 -15.17 -14.61
CA VAL A 350 -8.27 -14.10 -13.63
C VAL A 350 -8.77 -12.85 -14.31
N LEU A 351 -9.93 -12.36 -13.92
CA LEU A 351 -10.51 -11.14 -14.42
C LEU A 351 -9.97 -9.95 -13.61
N SER A 352 -9.19 -9.10 -14.26
CA SER A 352 -8.67 -7.85 -13.67
C SER A 352 -9.78 -6.80 -13.64
N ILE A 353 -10.65 -6.92 -12.64
CA ILE A 353 -11.86 -6.11 -12.48
C ILE A 353 -11.56 -4.66 -12.07
N GLY A 354 -12.39 -3.74 -12.54
CA GLY A 354 -12.31 -2.31 -12.22
C GLY A 354 -12.79 -1.95 -10.83
N LEU A 355 -12.61 -0.66 -10.48
CA LEU A 355 -13.09 -0.05 -9.23
C LEU A 355 -14.24 0.90 -9.55
N GLU A 356 -15.36 0.79 -8.87
CA GLU A 356 -16.55 1.65 -8.99
C GLU A 356 -16.84 2.39 -7.67
N SER A 357 -17.53 3.51 -7.75
CA SER A 357 -18.07 4.18 -6.55
C SER A 357 -19.17 3.31 -5.93
N SER A 358 -19.08 3.04 -4.61
CA SER A 358 -20.07 2.18 -3.96
C SER A 358 -21.43 2.87 -3.83
N PRO A 359 -22.57 2.14 -3.94
CA PRO A 359 -23.91 2.69 -3.74
C PRO A 359 -24.07 3.38 -2.39
N LYS A 360 -23.46 2.85 -1.32
CA LYS A 360 -23.48 3.45 0.02
C LYS A 360 -22.75 4.78 0.08
N ALA A 361 -21.61 4.89 -0.59
CA ALA A 361 -20.87 6.14 -0.67
C ALA A 361 -21.65 7.21 -1.44
N ARG A 362 -22.32 6.82 -2.54
CA ARG A 362 -23.24 7.70 -3.30
C ARG A 362 -24.42 8.17 -2.46
N GLU A 363 -25.03 7.30 -1.67
CA GLU A 363 -26.12 7.65 -0.73
C GLU A 363 -25.65 8.67 0.31
N VAL A 364 -24.46 8.46 0.90
CA VAL A 364 -23.87 9.42 1.86
C VAL A 364 -23.61 10.76 1.17
N ALA A 365 -23.03 10.77 -0.03
CA ALA A 365 -22.81 11.98 -0.81
C ALA A 365 -24.10 12.76 -1.05
N ALA A 366 -25.17 12.08 -1.49
CA ALA A 366 -26.48 12.69 -1.70
C ALA A 366 -27.07 13.29 -0.42
N ARG A 367 -26.97 12.58 0.71
CA ARG A 367 -27.42 13.10 2.03
C ARG A 367 -26.63 14.32 2.50
N LEU A 368 -25.35 14.41 2.14
CA LEU A 368 -24.48 15.54 2.50
C LEU A 368 -24.55 16.67 1.47
N GLY A 369 -25.17 16.46 0.32
CA GLY A 369 -25.29 17.45 -0.76
C GLY A 369 -23.99 17.73 -1.51
N ILE A 370 -23.00 16.79 -1.47
CA ILE A 370 -21.75 16.96 -2.22
C ILE A 370 -21.92 16.52 -3.68
N SER A 371 -21.23 17.24 -4.58
CA SER A 371 -21.23 16.93 -6.01
C SER A 371 -20.42 15.66 -6.29
N LEU A 372 -20.92 14.84 -7.21
CA LEU A 372 -20.23 13.70 -7.77
C LEU A 372 -19.99 13.94 -9.27
N ASP A 373 -18.89 13.42 -9.80
CA ASP A 373 -18.64 13.42 -11.24
C ASP A 373 -19.60 12.43 -11.97
N HIS A 374 -19.54 12.38 -13.30
CA HIS A 374 -20.41 11.52 -14.09
C HIS A 374 -20.16 10.01 -13.88
N TYR A 375 -19.02 9.63 -13.26
CA TYR A 375 -18.73 8.28 -12.80
C TYR A 375 -19.07 8.04 -11.33
N HIS A 376 -19.74 8.99 -10.69
CA HIS A 376 -20.16 8.95 -9.29
C HIS A 376 -19.03 8.96 -8.26
N PHE A 377 -17.84 9.43 -8.60
CA PHE A 377 -16.77 9.74 -7.63
C PHE A 377 -16.96 11.18 -7.11
N ALA A 378 -16.45 11.45 -5.91
CA ALA A 378 -16.51 12.79 -5.33
C ALA A 378 -15.77 13.81 -6.19
N GLU A 379 -16.48 14.85 -6.64
CA GLU A 379 -15.90 15.89 -7.48
C GLU A 379 -14.97 16.79 -6.67
N THR A 380 -13.74 17.00 -7.19
CA THR A 380 -12.71 17.87 -6.65
C THR A 380 -12.03 18.62 -7.78
N SER A 381 -11.25 19.67 -7.47
CA SER A 381 -10.45 20.38 -8.48
C SER A 381 -8.96 19.97 -8.41
N SER A 382 -8.19 20.27 -9.48
CA SER A 382 -6.74 20.01 -9.50
C SER A 382 -6.00 20.83 -8.44
N PHE A 383 -6.52 21.97 -8.04
CA PHE A 383 -5.90 22.87 -7.07
C PHE A 383 -6.38 22.65 -5.63
N ARG A 384 -7.49 21.92 -5.48
CA ARG A 384 -8.07 21.51 -4.19
C ARG A 384 -8.43 20.02 -4.24
N PRO A 385 -7.41 19.11 -4.34
CA PRO A 385 -7.64 17.71 -4.68
C PRO A 385 -8.39 16.89 -3.61
N VAL A 386 -8.57 17.42 -2.40
CA VAL A 386 -9.30 16.75 -1.32
C VAL A 386 -10.56 17.50 -0.85
N SER A 387 -10.82 18.71 -1.38
CA SER A 387 -11.99 19.49 -1.00
C SER A 387 -13.19 19.15 -1.87
N THR A 388 -14.34 18.89 -1.26
CA THR A 388 -15.61 18.66 -1.97
C THR A 388 -16.28 19.99 -2.33
N SER A 389 -17.46 19.94 -2.96
CA SER A 389 -18.29 21.11 -3.26
C SER A 389 -18.83 21.83 -2.01
N ILE A 390 -18.81 21.15 -0.86
CA ILE A 390 -19.29 21.73 0.42
C ILE A 390 -18.08 22.07 1.29
N PRO A 391 -17.91 23.35 1.69
CA PRO A 391 -16.84 23.76 2.59
C PRO A 391 -16.84 22.97 3.89
N GLY A 392 -15.67 22.59 4.40
CA GLY A 392 -15.49 21.79 5.62
C GLY A 392 -15.73 20.30 5.46
N ILE A 393 -16.16 19.84 4.26
CA ILE A 393 -16.27 18.43 3.93
C ILE A 393 -15.22 18.06 2.90
N TYR A 394 -14.39 17.08 3.23
CA TYR A 394 -13.26 16.62 2.44
C TYR A 394 -13.48 15.17 1.98
N ALA A 395 -12.88 14.80 0.84
CA ALA A 395 -12.90 13.43 0.33
C ALA A 395 -11.47 12.96 0.04
N CYS A 396 -11.19 11.68 0.29
CA CYS A 396 -9.89 11.08 0.01
C CYS A 396 -10.00 9.59 -0.38
N GLY A 397 -8.92 9.08 -0.97
CA GLY A 397 -8.82 7.70 -1.40
C GLY A 397 -9.74 7.37 -2.59
N ALA A 398 -10.10 6.10 -2.74
CA ALA A 398 -10.81 5.63 -3.93
C ALA A 398 -12.24 6.19 -4.09
N PHE A 399 -12.82 6.82 -3.08
CA PHE A 399 -14.09 7.55 -3.21
C PHE A 399 -13.96 8.81 -4.07
N GLN A 400 -12.77 9.41 -4.14
CA GLN A 400 -12.48 10.56 -5.00
C GLN A 400 -12.11 10.17 -6.44
N GLY A 401 -11.77 8.90 -6.65
CA GLY A 401 -11.43 8.31 -7.94
C GLY A 401 -10.51 7.10 -7.79
N PRO A 402 -10.43 6.22 -8.80
CA PRO A 402 -9.56 5.05 -8.75
C PRO A 402 -8.08 5.44 -8.61
N LYS A 403 -7.40 4.88 -7.62
CA LYS A 403 -5.99 5.15 -7.31
C LYS A 403 -5.35 4.05 -6.47
N ASP A 404 -4.03 4.05 -6.41
CA ASP A 404 -3.24 3.09 -5.63
C ASP A 404 -3.19 3.43 -4.12
N ILE A 405 -2.62 2.52 -3.34
CA ILE A 405 -2.50 2.68 -1.88
C ILE A 405 -1.58 3.86 -1.50
N PRO A 406 -0.37 4.05 -2.09
CA PRO A 406 0.48 5.19 -1.78
C PRO A 406 -0.23 6.53 -1.97
N TYR A 407 -0.96 6.69 -3.07
CA TYR A 407 -1.69 7.92 -3.35
C TYR A 407 -2.89 8.10 -2.41
N SER A 408 -3.60 7.02 -2.07
CA SER A 408 -4.69 7.07 -1.07
C SER A 408 -4.19 7.52 0.31
N VAL A 409 -3.02 7.08 0.76
CA VAL A 409 -2.41 7.49 2.03
C VAL A 409 -1.97 8.96 1.98
N MET A 410 -1.42 9.41 0.85
CA MET A 410 -1.10 10.83 0.65
C MET A 410 -2.35 11.71 0.72
N GLU A 411 -3.44 11.34 0.04
CA GLU A 411 -4.70 12.10 0.10
C GLU A 411 -5.35 12.09 1.48
N ALA A 412 -5.29 10.99 2.20
CA ALA A 412 -5.79 10.93 3.57
C ALA A 412 -5.05 11.93 4.48
N SER A 413 -3.71 12.01 4.35
CA SER A 413 -2.91 13.01 5.06
C SER A 413 -3.20 14.43 4.58
N ALA A 414 -3.45 14.62 3.26
CA ALA A 414 -3.82 15.93 2.70
C ALA A 414 -5.19 16.40 3.21
N ALA A 415 -6.18 15.51 3.28
CA ALA A 415 -7.51 15.81 3.83
C ALA A 415 -7.42 16.15 5.33
N ALA A 416 -6.56 15.46 6.08
CA ALA A 416 -6.27 15.78 7.46
C ALA A 416 -5.63 17.18 7.60
N CYS A 417 -4.68 17.57 6.71
CA CYS A 417 -4.11 18.91 6.68
C CYS A 417 -5.20 19.97 6.45
N ALA A 418 -6.02 19.77 5.41
CA ALA A 418 -7.08 20.72 5.06
C ALA A 418 -8.10 20.91 6.20
N ALA A 419 -8.49 19.80 6.88
CA ALA A 419 -9.33 19.87 8.06
C ALA A 419 -8.63 20.56 9.23
N SER A 420 -7.35 20.26 9.49
CA SER A 420 -6.56 20.83 10.59
C SER A 420 -6.34 22.34 10.45
N THR A 421 -6.22 22.85 9.22
CA THR A 421 -6.14 24.29 8.95
C THR A 421 -7.35 25.04 9.51
N LYS A 422 -8.55 24.51 9.28
CA LYS A 422 -9.79 25.10 9.81
C LYS A 422 -9.98 24.93 11.31
N LEU A 423 -9.46 23.80 11.84
CA LEU A 423 -9.55 23.47 13.26
C LEU A 423 -8.40 24.04 14.10
N ALA A 424 -7.42 24.70 13.50
CA ALA A 424 -6.24 25.23 14.18
C ALA A 424 -6.55 26.07 15.42
N PRO A 425 -7.58 26.98 15.42
CA PRO A 425 -7.94 27.75 16.62
C PRO A 425 -8.42 26.90 17.80
N ALA A 426 -8.94 25.69 17.55
CA ALA A 426 -9.43 24.77 18.57
C ALA A 426 -8.40 23.66 18.89
N ARG A 427 -7.15 23.78 18.41
CA ARG A 427 -6.09 22.77 18.66
C ARG A 427 -5.92 22.54 20.14
N GLY A 428 -5.83 21.27 20.56
CA GLY A 428 -5.59 20.86 21.95
C GLY A 428 -6.83 20.88 22.85
N THR A 429 -7.95 21.54 22.46
CA THR A 429 -9.13 21.67 23.35
C THR A 429 -9.81 20.33 23.67
N LEU A 430 -9.75 19.38 22.74
CA LEU A 430 -10.31 18.03 22.89
C LEU A 430 -9.23 16.93 22.88
N ALA A 431 -7.95 17.31 22.87
CA ALA A 431 -6.85 16.37 22.88
C ALA A 431 -6.89 15.56 24.19
N ARG A 432 -6.76 14.25 24.06
CA ARG A 432 -6.59 13.34 25.18
C ARG A 432 -5.16 12.83 25.13
N GLU A 433 -4.38 13.14 26.15
CA GLU A 433 -3.06 12.54 26.30
C GLU A 433 -3.21 11.02 26.49
N LYS A 434 -2.39 10.27 25.74
CA LYS A 434 -2.30 8.82 25.93
C LYS A 434 -1.59 8.58 27.27
N THR A 435 -2.38 8.24 28.29
CA THR A 435 -1.83 7.87 29.59
C THR A 435 -1.32 6.44 29.56
N PHE A 436 -0.09 6.26 29.98
CA PHE A 436 0.50 4.95 30.19
C PHE A 436 0.43 4.57 31.68
N PRO A 437 0.30 3.28 32.04
CA PRO A 437 0.47 2.81 33.41
C PRO A 437 1.84 3.23 33.93
N GLN A 438 1.95 3.36 35.24
CA GLN A 438 3.24 3.58 35.90
C GLN A 438 4.20 2.46 35.49
N GLU A 439 5.42 2.83 35.08
CA GLU A 439 6.45 1.87 34.74
C GLU A 439 6.84 1.01 35.94
N ARG A 440 6.83 -0.31 35.75
CA ARG A 440 7.25 -1.28 36.78
C ARG A 440 8.78 -1.27 36.89
N ASP A 441 9.29 -1.17 38.08
CA ASP A 441 10.74 -1.36 38.32
C ASP A 441 11.06 -2.85 38.31
N VAL A 442 11.60 -3.31 37.21
CA VAL A 442 11.99 -4.72 36.97
C VAL A 442 13.51 -4.88 36.81
N GLY A 443 14.28 -3.82 37.14
CA GLY A 443 15.73 -3.79 36.93
C GLY A 443 16.49 -4.88 37.69
N LEU A 444 16.04 -5.24 38.88
CA LEU A 444 16.65 -6.26 39.73
C LEU A 444 15.95 -7.63 39.67
N GLU A 445 14.86 -7.76 38.88
CA GLU A 445 14.16 -9.01 38.72
C GLU A 445 14.90 -10.00 37.81
N LYS A 446 14.83 -11.29 38.12
CA LYS A 446 15.27 -12.33 37.21
C LYS A 446 14.52 -12.21 35.89
N PRO A 447 15.22 -12.29 34.71
CA PRO A 447 14.55 -12.22 33.41
C PRO A 447 13.43 -13.26 33.27
N ARG A 448 12.26 -12.80 32.80
CA ARG A 448 11.10 -13.60 32.42
C ARG A 448 10.71 -13.21 31.01
N ILE A 449 11.18 -13.97 30.04
CA ILE A 449 11.14 -13.61 28.62
C ILE A 449 9.93 -14.24 27.96
N GLY A 450 9.16 -13.42 27.23
CA GLY A 450 8.15 -13.89 26.29
C GLY A 450 8.69 -13.79 24.85
N VAL A 451 8.58 -14.87 24.08
CA VAL A 451 9.00 -14.92 22.68
C VAL A 451 7.79 -15.04 21.76
N PHE A 452 7.65 -14.11 20.84
CA PHE A 452 6.53 -14.05 19.88
C PHE A 452 7.07 -14.17 18.45
N VAL A 453 6.72 -15.27 17.78
CA VAL A 453 7.21 -15.53 16.42
C VAL A 453 6.13 -15.21 15.40
N CYS A 454 6.46 -14.35 14.45
CA CYS A 454 5.57 -13.92 13.38
C CYS A 454 5.59 -14.89 12.22
N ASN A 455 4.42 -15.31 11.73
CA ASN A 455 4.30 -16.08 10.51
C ASN A 455 4.44 -15.18 9.26
N CYS A 456 3.85 -13.98 9.29
CA CYS A 456 3.84 -13.01 8.19
C CYS A 456 3.50 -13.64 6.82
N GLY A 457 2.72 -14.72 6.82
CA GLY A 457 2.30 -15.43 5.63
C GLY A 457 3.46 -15.88 4.75
N VAL A 458 3.38 -15.56 3.48
CA VAL A 458 4.41 -15.93 2.48
C VAL A 458 5.79 -15.35 2.74
N ASN A 459 5.88 -14.26 3.50
CA ASN A 459 7.16 -13.61 3.75
C ASN A 459 8.05 -14.37 4.74
N ILE A 460 7.45 -15.10 5.69
CA ILE A 460 8.18 -15.88 6.69
C ILE A 460 7.69 -17.33 6.67
N GLY A 461 6.41 -17.56 6.91
CA GLY A 461 5.85 -18.90 7.09
C GLY A 461 5.84 -19.80 5.87
N ALA A 462 5.98 -19.25 4.65
CA ALA A 462 6.18 -20.08 3.45
C ALA A 462 7.59 -20.68 3.37
N VAL A 463 8.57 -20.13 4.09
CA VAL A 463 9.97 -20.55 4.05
C VAL A 463 10.40 -21.13 5.40
N VAL A 464 10.12 -20.44 6.49
CA VAL A 464 10.48 -20.82 7.86
C VAL A 464 9.37 -21.66 8.49
N ARG A 465 9.69 -22.81 9.04
CA ARG A 465 8.77 -23.65 9.83
C ARG A 465 8.54 -23.01 11.21
N VAL A 466 7.66 -21.98 11.26
CA VAL A 466 7.41 -21.15 12.45
C VAL A 466 7.05 -21.97 13.69
N PRO A 467 6.20 -23.02 13.65
CA PRO A 467 5.94 -23.86 14.82
C PRO A 467 7.19 -24.48 15.44
N GLU A 468 8.18 -24.89 14.62
CA GLU A 468 9.44 -25.42 15.12
C GLU A 468 10.29 -24.37 15.84
N VAL A 469 10.28 -23.13 15.34
CA VAL A 469 10.98 -21.99 15.96
C VAL A 469 10.35 -21.65 17.31
N VAL A 470 9.01 -21.68 17.40
CA VAL A 470 8.25 -21.45 18.64
C VAL A 470 8.57 -22.54 19.68
N ALA A 471 8.55 -23.81 19.29
CA ALA A 471 8.88 -24.93 20.16
C ALA A 471 10.33 -24.84 20.67
N TYR A 472 11.28 -24.54 19.77
CA TYR A 472 12.69 -24.34 20.12
C TYR A 472 12.88 -23.19 21.11
N ALA A 473 12.21 -22.05 20.88
CA ALA A 473 12.31 -20.86 21.75
C ALA A 473 11.85 -21.16 23.19
N GLY A 474 10.88 -22.05 23.37
CA GLY A 474 10.39 -22.46 24.68
C GLY A 474 11.41 -23.21 25.54
N GLY A 475 12.46 -23.78 24.94
CA GLY A 475 13.57 -24.42 25.63
C GLY A 475 14.73 -23.49 26.01
N LEU A 476 14.70 -22.22 25.59
CA LEU A 476 15.79 -21.28 25.86
C LEU A 476 15.79 -20.74 27.28
N PRO A 477 16.95 -20.36 27.84
CA PRO A 477 17.06 -19.88 29.21
C PRO A 477 16.16 -18.67 29.51
N ASN A 478 15.43 -18.72 30.62
CA ASN A 478 14.52 -17.68 31.11
C ASN A 478 13.32 -17.36 30.19
N VAL A 479 13.12 -18.12 29.12
CA VAL A 479 11.88 -18.04 28.32
C VAL A 479 10.77 -18.75 29.10
N VAL A 480 9.71 -18.02 29.44
CA VAL A 480 8.56 -18.53 30.23
C VAL A 480 7.28 -18.61 29.39
N PHE A 481 7.28 -18.00 28.22
CA PHE A 481 6.14 -18.00 27.32
C PHE A 481 6.59 -17.91 25.84
N THR A 482 5.94 -18.69 24.97
CA THR A 482 6.14 -18.61 23.51
C THR A 482 4.82 -18.63 22.78
N GLN A 483 4.71 -17.91 21.68
CA GLN A 483 3.52 -17.90 20.84
C GLN A 483 3.83 -17.61 19.37
N GLU A 484 3.16 -18.32 18.48
CA GLU A 484 3.04 -17.98 17.07
C GLU A 484 1.96 -16.92 16.88
N ASN A 485 2.24 -15.90 16.03
CA ASN A 485 1.26 -14.92 15.58
C ASN A 485 1.24 -14.90 14.06
N LEU A 486 0.06 -14.90 13.46
CA LEU A 486 -0.05 -14.75 12.01
C LEU A 486 0.57 -13.42 11.54
N PHE A 487 0.25 -12.33 12.24
CA PHE A 487 0.86 -11.01 12.06
C PHE A 487 1.08 -10.35 13.42
N SER A 488 2.31 -10.36 13.91
CA SER A 488 2.63 -9.81 15.25
C SER A 488 2.37 -8.30 15.36
N CYS A 489 2.42 -7.57 14.24
CA CYS A 489 2.16 -6.13 14.19
C CYS A 489 0.68 -5.74 14.12
N SER A 490 -0.25 -6.71 14.08
CA SER A 490 -1.69 -6.42 14.06
C SER A 490 -2.19 -5.97 15.43
N GLN A 491 -3.21 -5.11 15.47
CA GLN A 491 -3.75 -4.56 16.73
C GLN A 491 -4.27 -5.62 17.68
N ASP A 492 -4.84 -6.70 17.17
CA ASP A 492 -5.29 -7.82 18.00
C ASP A 492 -4.11 -8.59 18.63
N ALA A 493 -3.00 -8.77 17.88
CA ALA A 493 -1.78 -9.39 18.40
C ALA A 493 -1.12 -8.49 19.47
N LEU A 494 -1.08 -7.17 19.25
CA LEU A 494 -0.57 -6.20 20.22
C LEU A 494 -1.41 -6.16 21.51
N SER A 495 -2.74 -6.23 21.39
CA SER A 495 -3.64 -6.30 22.55
C SER A 495 -3.40 -7.58 23.37
N ARG A 496 -3.26 -8.73 22.68
CA ARG A 496 -2.92 -10.01 23.31
C ARG A 496 -1.52 -9.99 23.93
N LEU A 497 -0.54 -9.38 23.27
CA LEU A 497 0.81 -9.23 23.82
C LEU A 497 0.77 -8.50 25.18
N ARG A 498 0.00 -7.41 25.26
CA ARG A 498 -0.18 -6.67 26.51
C ARG A 498 -0.81 -7.54 27.62
N GLU A 499 -1.88 -8.27 27.29
CA GLU A 499 -2.53 -9.20 28.25
C GLU A 499 -1.59 -10.32 28.70
N ILE A 500 -0.75 -10.85 27.82
CA ILE A 500 0.22 -11.89 28.13
C ILE A 500 1.34 -11.35 29.02
N ILE A 501 1.85 -10.15 28.76
CA ILE A 501 2.84 -9.47 29.62
C ILE A 501 2.34 -9.44 31.07
N ASP A 502 1.08 -9.05 31.26
CA ASP A 502 0.48 -8.95 32.61
C ASP A 502 0.18 -10.31 33.21
N ARG A 503 -0.36 -11.25 32.44
CA ARG A 503 -0.74 -12.59 32.92
C ARG A 503 0.49 -13.43 33.31
N GLU A 504 1.48 -13.47 32.42
CA GLU A 504 2.71 -14.28 32.60
C GLU A 504 3.79 -13.52 33.38
N LYS A 505 3.51 -12.29 33.81
CA LYS A 505 4.48 -11.41 34.53
C LYS A 505 5.80 -11.32 33.75
N LEU A 506 5.69 -11.10 32.44
CA LEU A 506 6.89 -10.90 31.62
C LEU A 506 7.57 -9.59 31.99
N ASN A 507 8.91 -9.60 31.99
CA ASN A 507 9.72 -8.39 32.19
C ASN A 507 10.74 -8.18 31.04
N ARG A 508 10.74 -9.07 30.04
CA ARG A 508 11.48 -8.95 28.78
C ARG A 508 10.62 -9.52 27.64
N VAL A 509 10.70 -8.93 26.47
CA VAL A 509 9.95 -9.38 25.29
C VAL A 509 10.87 -9.50 24.08
N VAL A 510 10.78 -10.64 23.39
CA VAL A 510 11.44 -10.87 22.11
C VAL A 510 10.38 -11.09 21.04
N VAL A 511 10.47 -10.35 19.93
CA VAL A 511 9.60 -10.55 18.76
C VAL A 511 10.45 -10.97 17.57
N ALA A 512 10.30 -12.21 17.13
CA ALA A 512 10.92 -12.72 15.91
C ALA A 512 9.99 -12.44 14.72
N ALA A 513 10.35 -11.46 13.89
CA ALA A 513 9.48 -10.96 12.82
C ALA A 513 10.27 -10.29 11.67
N CYS A 514 9.75 -9.21 11.13
CA CYS A 514 10.39 -8.37 10.11
C CYS A 514 11.50 -7.48 10.71
N SER A 515 12.02 -6.56 9.89
CA SER A 515 13.04 -5.60 10.32
C SER A 515 12.56 -4.69 11.46
N PRO A 516 13.38 -4.43 12.48
CA PRO A 516 13.11 -3.44 13.53
C PRO A 516 12.73 -2.07 12.98
N ARG A 517 13.34 -1.65 11.86
CA ARG A 517 13.06 -0.37 11.19
C ARG A 517 11.58 -0.15 10.84
N THR A 518 10.82 -1.25 10.70
CA THR A 518 9.41 -1.16 10.29
C THR A 518 8.48 -0.98 11.48
N HIS A 519 8.64 -1.79 12.54
CA HIS A 519 7.63 -1.90 13.58
C HIS A 519 8.15 -1.85 15.03
N GLU A 520 9.45 -1.64 15.25
CA GLU A 520 10.00 -1.55 16.60
C GLU A 520 9.26 -0.53 17.48
N PRO A 521 8.97 0.72 17.01
CA PRO A 521 8.24 1.70 17.83
C PRO A 521 6.83 1.23 18.25
N LEU A 522 6.17 0.43 17.39
CA LEU A 522 4.84 -0.11 17.66
C LEU A 522 4.86 -1.11 18.83
N PHE A 523 5.86 -1.98 18.88
CA PHE A 523 6.06 -2.92 19.97
C PHE A 523 6.52 -2.22 21.26
N GLN A 524 7.41 -1.24 21.14
CA GLN A 524 7.86 -0.41 22.25
C GLN A 524 6.69 0.33 22.92
N ASP A 525 5.78 0.90 22.13
CA ASP A 525 4.54 1.51 22.64
C ASP A 525 3.63 0.49 23.34
N THR A 526 3.63 -0.76 22.86
CA THR A 526 2.85 -1.84 23.49
C THR A 526 3.42 -2.22 24.86
N LEU A 527 4.75 -2.25 25.00
CA LEU A 527 5.40 -2.46 26.30
C LEU A 527 5.08 -1.32 27.27
N LYS A 528 5.19 -0.06 26.81
CA LYS A 528 4.78 1.11 27.62
C LYS A 528 3.32 0.98 28.08
N ALA A 529 2.43 0.54 27.21
CA ALA A 529 1.02 0.32 27.53
C ALA A 529 0.77 -0.84 28.51
N ALA A 530 1.74 -1.75 28.66
CA ALA A 530 1.76 -2.82 29.68
C ALA A 530 2.55 -2.43 30.95
N GLY A 531 2.99 -1.17 31.08
CA GLY A 531 3.80 -0.70 32.21
C GLY A 531 5.23 -1.25 32.25
N LEU A 532 5.77 -1.65 31.11
CA LEU A 532 7.19 -2.03 30.97
C LEU A 532 8.00 -0.92 30.31
N ASN A 533 9.27 -0.81 30.69
CA ASN A 533 10.22 0.03 29.98
C ASN A 533 10.35 -0.43 28.52
N LYS A 534 10.26 0.48 27.56
CA LYS A 534 10.24 0.14 26.13
C LYS A 534 11.54 -0.47 25.61
N TYR A 535 12.65 -0.30 26.34
CA TYR A 535 13.96 -0.84 26.00
C TYR A 535 14.19 -2.28 26.49
N LEU A 536 13.24 -2.84 27.23
CA LEU A 536 13.23 -4.26 27.62
C LEU A 536 12.66 -5.16 26.51
N PHE A 537 12.96 -4.77 25.27
CA PHE A 537 12.47 -5.34 24.02
C PHE A 537 13.62 -5.63 23.07
N GLU A 538 13.58 -6.80 22.44
CA GLU A 538 14.51 -7.18 21.37
C GLU A 538 13.74 -7.72 20.15
N MET A 539 14.23 -7.47 18.97
CA MET A 539 13.61 -7.91 17.74
C MET A 539 14.55 -8.76 16.88
N ALA A 540 14.22 -10.04 16.69
CA ALA A 540 14.95 -10.93 15.81
C ALA A 540 14.41 -10.81 14.38
N ASN A 541 15.26 -10.40 13.42
CA ASN A 541 14.85 -10.23 12.02
C ASN A 541 14.93 -11.56 11.27
N ILE A 542 13.81 -12.31 11.28
CA ILE A 542 13.70 -13.61 10.60
C ILE A 542 13.10 -13.48 9.19
N ARG A 543 12.92 -12.27 8.66
CA ARG A 543 12.39 -11.99 7.32
C ARG A 543 13.50 -11.60 6.34
N ASP A 544 13.85 -10.33 6.28
CA ASP A 544 14.79 -9.78 5.29
C ASP A 544 16.23 -10.25 5.52
N GLN A 545 16.61 -10.60 6.72
CA GLN A 545 17.90 -11.22 7.03
C GLN A 545 17.88 -12.77 7.00
N ASN A 546 16.76 -13.39 6.79
CA ASN A 546 16.60 -14.84 6.83
C ASN A 546 15.72 -15.40 5.71
N SER A 547 14.38 -15.38 5.86
CA SER A 547 13.47 -16.03 4.90
C SER A 547 13.63 -15.50 3.46
N TRP A 548 13.90 -14.21 3.28
CA TRP A 548 14.14 -13.63 1.96
C TRP A 548 15.50 -14.01 1.36
N VAL A 549 16.49 -14.27 2.21
CA VAL A 549 17.83 -14.68 1.78
C VAL A 549 17.91 -16.17 1.44
N HIS A 550 17.11 -16.97 2.15
CA HIS A 550 17.13 -18.44 2.07
C HIS A 550 15.84 -19.03 1.50
N GLN A 551 15.20 -18.36 0.54
CA GLN A 551 13.92 -18.82 -0.05
C GLN A 551 14.01 -20.22 -0.65
N ALA A 552 15.15 -20.57 -1.23
CA ALA A 552 15.37 -21.86 -1.88
C ALA A 552 15.70 -23.01 -0.89
N ASP A 553 15.95 -22.69 0.39
CA ASP A 553 16.35 -23.66 1.41
C ASP A 553 15.58 -23.43 2.72
N PRO A 554 14.34 -23.95 2.84
CA PRO A 554 13.53 -23.82 4.05
C PRO A 554 14.14 -24.44 5.31
N GLU A 555 15.02 -25.44 5.15
CA GLU A 555 15.68 -26.09 6.27
C GLU A 555 16.76 -25.20 6.87
N ALA A 556 17.65 -24.66 6.04
CA ALA A 556 18.64 -23.67 6.46
C ALA A 556 17.99 -22.39 6.99
N ALA A 557 16.90 -21.92 6.35
CA ALA A 557 16.13 -20.78 6.84
C ALA A 557 15.55 -21.01 8.24
N THR A 558 15.01 -22.20 8.49
CA THR A 558 14.45 -22.55 9.81
C THR A 558 15.54 -22.68 10.87
N ALA A 559 16.68 -23.30 10.55
CA ALA A 559 17.84 -23.37 11.42
C ALA A 559 18.34 -21.97 11.79
N LYS A 560 18.59 -21.11 10.80
CA LYS A 560 19.01 -19.73 11.02
C LYS A 560 17.98 -18.89 11.79
N ALA A 561 16.67 -19.13 11.62
CA ALA A 561 15.66 -18.48 12.43
C ALA A 561 15.78 -18.85 13.92
N LYS A 562 16.08 -20.11 14.23
CA LYS A 562 16.34 -20.59 15.60
C LYS A 562 17.58 -19.89 16.19
N ASP A 563 18.66 -19.76 15.41
CA ASP A 563 19.89 -19.04 15.82
C ASP A 563 19.62 -17.58 16.13
N LEU A 564 18.92 -16.87 15.23
CA LEU A 564 18.56 -15.46 15.42
C LEU A 564 17.70 -15.25 16.67
N VAL A 565 16.77 -16.17 16.95
CA VAL A 565 15.96 -16.12 18.18
C VAL A 565 16.80 -16.42 19.40
N ARG A 566 17.70 -17.39 19.35
CA ARG A 566 18.63 -17.73 20.44
C ARG A 566 19.51 -16.54 20.80
N MET A 567 20.11 -15.88 19.78
CA MET A 567 20.90 -14.65 19.96
C MET A 567 20.07 -13.51 20.57
N ALA A 568 18.84 -13.30 20.10
CA ALA A 568 17.96 -12.26 20.62
C ALA A 568 17.56 -12.53 22.08
N VAL A 569 17.28 -13.78 22.47
CA VAL A 569 16.98 -14.20 23.84
C VAL A 569 18.22 -13.98 24.74
N ALA A 570 19.41 -14.31 24.27
CA ALA A 570 20.65 -14.09 25.02
C ALA A 570 20.87 -12.60 25.31
N LYS A 571 20.67 -11.72 24.32
CA LYS A 571 20.72 -10.28 24.55
C LYS A 571 19.59 -9.81 25.49
N ALA A 572 18.36 -10.31 25.30
CA ALA A 572 17.21 -9.94 26.12
C ALA A 572 17.41 -10.23 27.61
N ASN A 573 18.15 -11.28 27.96
CA ASN A 573 18.54 -11.58 29.33
C ASN A 573 19.37 -10.45 29.99
N LEU A 574 20.08 -9.65 29.21
CA LEU A 574 20.99 -8.60 29.66
C LEU A 574 20.46 -7.19 29.41
N LEU A 575 19.22 -7.04 28.93
CA LEU A 575 18.59 -5.73 28.74
C LEU A 575 18.30 -5.04 30.07
N GLU A 576 18.53 -3.74 30.09
CA GLU A 576 18.29 -2.86 31.24
C GLU A 576 17.27 -1.78 30.88
N PRO A 577 16.46 -1.31 31.86
CA PRO A 577 15.60 -0.14 31.64
C PRO A 577 16.45 1.10 31.31
N LEU A 578 16.11 1.80 30.22
CA LEU A 578 16.78 3.04 29.85
C LEU A 578 15.83 4.21 29.99
N LYS A 579 16.38 5.38 30.29
CA LYS A 579 15.64 6.63 30.47
C LYS A 579 15.76 7.50 29.24
N GLU A 580 14.66 8.12 28.85
CA GLU A 580 14.59 9.14 27.82
C GLU A 580 14.71 10.54 28.41
N GLU A 581 15.34 11.45 27.67
CA GLU A 581 15.41 12.86 28.05
C GLU A 581 14.43 13.66 27.20
N ARG A 582 13.70 14.58 27.81
CA ARG A 582 12.80 15.50 27.12
C ARG A 582 13.56 16.73 26.67
N LEU A 583 13.47 17.02 25.37
CA LEU A 583 14.13 18.16 24.74
C LEU A 583 13.04 19.12 24.23
N GLY A 584 13.17 20.39 24.54
CA GLY A 584 12.30 21.44 24.01
C GLY A 584 12.33 21.46 22.48
N MET A 585 11.27 21.91 21.86
CA MET A 585 11.12 21.92 20.40
C MET A 585 10.97 23.34 19.84
N THR A 586 11.62 23.61 18.71
CA THR A 586 11.42 24.80 17.90
C THR A 586 10.20 24.57 16.99
N GLN A 587 9.08 25.20 17.31
CA GLN A 587 7.81 25.03 16.58
C GLN A 587 7.75 25.85 15.30
N SER A 588 8.77 25.75 14.45
CA SER A 588 8.83 26.39 13.12
C SER A 588 9.29 25.38 12.06
N ALA A 589 9.00 25.67 10.81
CA ALA A 589 9.32 24.83 9.67
C ALA A 589 10.26 25.52 8.68
N LEU A 590 11.17 24.75 8.07
CA LEU A 590 11.91 25.14 6.89
C LEU A 590 11.30 24.44 5.67
N VAL A 591 10.92 25.19 4.64
CA VAL A 591 10.47 24.65 3.35
C VAL A 591 11.47 25.05 2.28
N VAL A 592 12.06 24.07 1.61
CA VAL A 592 13.09 24.28 0.58
C VAL A 592 12.49 24.07 -0.80
N GLY A 593 12.40 25.16 -1.58
CA GLY A 593 11.82 25.22 -2.92
C GLY A 593 10.52 26.01 -2.97
N GLY A 594 10.52 27.11 -3.73
CA GLY A 594 9.38 28.04 -3.88
C GLY A 594 8.47 27.72 -5.08
N GLY A 595 8.39 26.44 -5.50
CA GLY A 595 7.44 25.96 -6.50
C GLY A 595 6.04 25.75 -5.92
N ILE A 596 5.07 25.29 -6.73
CA ILE A 596 3.68 25.00 -6.29
C ILE A 596 3.66 24.13 -5.04
N ALA A 597 4.40 23.01 -5.04
CA ALA A 597 4.41 22.10 -3.90
C ALA A 597 4.96 22.75 -2.63
N GLY A 598 6.10 23.46 -2.71
CA GLY A 598 6.68 24.12 -1.54
C GLY A 598 5.80 25.25 -0.99
N MET A 599 5.23 26.08 -1.86
CA MET A 599 4.28 27.12 -1.45
C MET A 599 3.01 26.55 -0.80
N THR A 600 2.47 25.45 -1.34
CA THR A 600 1.33 24.74 -0.76
C THR A 600 1.67 24.17 0.62
N ALA A 601 2.84 23.54 0.79
CA ALA A 601 3.28 23.03 2.08
C ALA A 601 3.50 24.16 3.10
N ALA A 602 4.10 25.27 2.67
CA ALA A 602 4.32 26.45 3.50
C ALA A 602 2.99 27.07 4.00
N LEU A 603 2.02 27.25 3.11
CA LEU A 603 0.68 27.71 3.48
C LEU A 603 -0.03 26.74 4.41
N GLY A 604 0.01 25.42 4.09
CA GLY A 604 -0.62 24.39 4.91
C GLY A 604 -0.08 24.33 6.35
N LEU A 605 1.17 24.71 6.58
CA LEU A 605 1.75 24.84 7.93
C LEU A 605 1.45 26.20 8.56
N ALA A 606 1.60 27.28 7.79
CA ALA A 606 1.40 28.66 8.29
C ALA A 606 -0.05 28.93 8.69
N GLU A 607 -1.02 28.41 7.94
CA GLU A 607 -2.45 28.49 8.27
C GLU A 607 -2.84 27.68 9.49
N GLN A 608 -2.03 26.66 9.84
CA GLN A 608 -2.15 25.95 11.13
C GLN A 608 -1.46 26.68 12.28
N GLY A 609 -0.86 27.88 12.03
CA GLY A 609 -0.27 28.77 13.03
C GLY A 609 1.23 28.56 13.25
N TYR A 610 1.92 27.72 12.46
CA TYR A 610 3.36 27.53 12.58
C TYR A 610 4.15 28.55 11.76
N PRO A 611 5.21 29.19 12.30
CA PRO A 611 6.16 29.98 11.53
C PRO A 611 6.86 29.12 10.47
N VAL A 612 7.02 29.66 9.26
CA VAL A 612 7.64 28.96 8.13
C VAL A 612 8.70 29.85 7.47
N HIS A 613 9.88 29.29 7.26
CA HIS A 613 10.91 29.86 6.39
C HIS A 613 10.86 29.18 5.03
N LEU A 614 10.42 29.90 3.99
CA LEU A 614 10.37 29.40 2.62
C LEU A 614 11.60 29.86 1.85
N VAL A 615 12.46 28.91 1.44
CA VAL A 615 13.72 29.18 0.74
C VAL A 615 13.59 28.87 -0.74
N GLU A 616 13.91 29.83 -1.61
CA GLU A 616 13.92 29.68 -3.06
C GLU A 616 15.24 30.19 -3.64
N LYS A 617 15.91 29.36 -4.46
CA LYS A 617 17.20 29.67 -5.09
C LYS A 617 17.11 30.74 -6.18
N LYS A 618 15.94 30.90 -6.81
CA LYS A 618 15.68 31.90 -7.83
C LYS A 618 15.21 33.21 -7.17
N ALA A 619 15.27 34.30 -7.94
CA ALA A 619 14.78 35.60 -7.49
C ALA A 619 13.23 35.70 -7.42
N GLU A 620 12.52 34.66 -7.84
CA GLU A 620 11.06 34.63 -7.89
C GLU A 620 10.47 33.27 -7.56
N LEU A 621 9.26 33.28 -6.98
CA LEU A 621 8.49 32.09 -6.69
C LEU A 621 7.81 31.51 -7.93
N GLY A 622 7.41 30.23 -7.91
CA GLY A 622 6.59 29.58 -8.93
C GLY A 622 7.22 28.32 -9.54
N GLY A 623 8.54 28.24 -9.62
CA GLY A 623 9.25 27.08 -10.17
C GLY A 623 8.76 26.71 -11.58
N GLU A 624 8.63 25.40 -11.86
CA GLU A 624 8.12 24.89 -13.15
C GLU A 624 6.64 25.26 -13.42
N GLY A 625 5.87 25.62 -12.38
CA GLY A 625 4.48 26.09 -12.53
C GLY A 625 4.33 27.30 -13.45
N ARG A 626 5.37 28.14 -13.60
CA ARG A 626 5.37 29.31 -14.49
C ARG A 626 5.26 28.96 -15.97
N HIS A 627 5.64 27.72 -16.33
CA HIS A 627 5.63 27.23 -17.69
C HIS A 627 4.39 26.40 -18.02
N ILE A 628 3.54 26.05 -17.04
CA ILE A 628 2.33 25.25 -17.25
C ILE A 628 1.15 26.20 -17.43
N ARG A 629 0.41 26.06 -18.53
CA ARG A 629 -0.74 26.91 -18.84
C ARG A 629 -2.03 26.38 -18.27
N TRP A 630 -2.25 25.06 -18.41
CA TRP A 630 -3.52 24.40 -18.05
C TRP A 630 -3.28 23.09 -17.31
N THR A 631 -4.23 22.71 -16.48
CA THR A 631 -4.35 21.34 -16.01
C THR A 631 -5.02 20.47 -17.10
N TRP A 632 -5.03 19.19 -16.92
CA TRP A 632 -5.74 18.27 -17.81
C TRP A 632 -7.27 18.50 -17.82
N ARG A 633 -7.82 19.16 -16.81
CA ARG A 633 -9.23 19.59 -16.72
C ARG A 633 -9.49 20.93 -17.37
N GLY A 634 -8.49 21.58 -17.93
CA GLY A 634 -8.60 22.90 -18.55
C GLY A 634 -8.51 24.08 -17.60
N GLU A 635 -8.26 23.85 -16.29
CA GLU A 635 -8.14 24.91 -15.28
C GLU A 635 -6.88 25.77 -15.51
N ASP A 636 -6.98 27.09 -15.29
CA ASP A 636 -5.88 28.05 -15.49
C ASP A 636 -4.84 27.96 -14.37
N VAL A 637 -3.65 27.44 -14.71
CA VAL A 637 -2.53 27.30 -13.77
C VAL A 637 -1.89 28.64 -13.44
N GLN A 638 -1.87 29.60 -14.35
CA GLN A 638 -1.26 30.92 -14.10
C GLN A 638 -2.09 31.73 -13.14
N ALA A 639 -3.42 31.71 -13.26
CA ALA A 639 -4.32 32.36 -12.31
C ALA A 639 -4.16 31.75 -10.90
N TYR A 640 -4.11 30.41 -10.82
CA TYR A 640 -3.85 29.71 -9.56
C TYR A 640 -2.49 30.06 -8.97
N LEU A 641 -1.42 30.04 -9.78
CA LEU A 641 -0.06 30.35 -9.33
C LEU A 641 0.04 31.75 -8.76
N ASN A 642 -0.56 32.73 -9.43
CA ASN A 642 -0.59 34.13 -8.96
C ASN A 642 -1.32 34.26 -7.61
N SER A 643 -2.46 33.56 -7.45
CA SER A 643 -3.19 33.48 -6.19
C SER A 643 -2.36 32.83 -5.08
N LEU A 644 -1.67 31.74 -5.38
CA LEU A 644 -0.82 31.02 -4.43
C LEU A 644 0.35 31.90 -3.96
N ILE A 645 1.02 32.59 -4.89
CA ILE A 645 2.11 33.53 -4.59
C ILE A 645 1.59 34.69 -3.71
N ALA A 646 0.43 35.26 -4.05
CA ALA A 646 -0.19 36.32 -3.26
C ALA A 646 -0.51 35.86 -1.84
N GLY A 647 -1.06 34.63 -1.69
CA GLY A 647 -1.33 34.00 -0.40
C GLY A 647 -0.08 33.82 0.46
N VAL A 648 1.02 33.34 -0.13
CA VAL A 648 2.31 33.18 0.57
C VAL A 648 2.85 34.52 1.05
N LYS A 649 2.81 35.55 0.18
CA LYS A 649 3.31 36.88 0.52
C LYS A 649 2.47 37.62 1.57
N ALA A 650 1.16 37.38 1.61
CA ALA A 650 0.23 37.97 2.56
C ALA A 650 0.24 37.29 3.94
N ASN A 651 0.72 36.05 4.04
CA ASN A 651 0.69 35.31 5.29
C ASN A 651 1.83 35.72 6.22
N ARG A 652 1.49 36.30 7.37
CA ARG A 652 2.44 36.81 8.37
C ARG A 652 3.34 35.74 9.00
N ASN A 653 2.93 34.47 8.94
CA ASN A 653 3.69 33.35 9.48
C ASN A 653 4.71 32.82 8.45
N ILE A 654 4.79 33.34 7.22
CA ILE A 654 5.75 32.91 6.21
C ILE A 654 6.80 33.97 5.98
N THR A 655 8.06 33.60 6.21
CA THR A 655 9.23 34.42 5.83
C THR A 655 9.82 33.82 4.55
N VAL A 656 9.82 34.61 3.46
CA VAL A 656 10.32 34.17 2.15
C VAL A 656 11.77 34.63 1.97
N HIS A 657 12.67 33.69 1.63
CA HIS A 657 14.09 33.91 1.34
C HIS A 657 14.33 33.62 -0.15
N LEU A 658 14.29 34.65 -0.99
CA LEU A 658 14.59 34.58 -2.42
C LEU A 658 16.10 34.65 -2.68
N GLY A 659 16.56 34.13 -3.83
CA GLY A 659 17.98 34.10 -4.21
C GLY A 659 18.86 33.39 -3.19
N SER A 660 18.27 32.48 -2.40
CA SER A 660 18.94 31.89 -1.23
C SER A 660 19.11 30.38 -1.39
N LYS A 661 20.28 29.86 -0.98
CA LYS A 661 20.60 28.43 -0.96
C LYS A 661 20.97 27.99 0.45
N LEU A 662 20.73 26.70 0.73
CA LEU A 662 21.24 26.07 1.95
C LEU A 662 22.74 25.84 1.82
N ALA A 663 23.51 26.33 2.77
CA ALA A 663 24.95 26.13 2.87
C ALA A 663 25.30 25.05 3.93
N GLU A 664 24.54 24.99 5.01
CA GLU A 664 24.80 24.05 6.10
C GLU A 664 23.51 23.69 6.83
N VAL A 665 23.41 22.47 7.33
CA VAL A 665 22.33 22.00 8.22
C VAL A 665 22.95 21.27 9.41
N LYS A 666 22.63 21.73 10.61
CA LYS A 666 23.07 21.15 11.90
C LYS A 666 21.87 20.81 12.76
N GLY A 667 22.07 20.01 13.80
CA GLY A 667 21.05 19.67 14.78
C GLY A 667 20.28 18.40 14.44
N PHE A 668 19.06 18.29 14.92
CA PHE A 668 18.22 17.09 14.89
C PHE A 668 16.75 17.50 14.88
N VAL A 669 15.85 16.53 14.68
CA VAL A 669 14.40 16.76 14.72
C VAL A 669 14.00 17.59 15.94
N GLY A 670 13.19 18.62 15.73
CA GLY A 670 12.78 19.56 16.75
C GLY A 670 13.78 20.73 16.98
N ASN A 671 15.06 20.59 16.60
CA ASN A 671 16.11 21.57 16.89
C ASN A 671 17.16 21.66 15.76
N PHE A 672 16.72 21.82 14.53
CA PHE A 672 17.62 22.08 13.41
C PHE A 672 18.06 23.53 13.36
N GLN A 673 19.26 23.76 12.87
CA GLN A 673 19.80 25.07 12.49
C GLN A 673 20.32 24.97 11.07
N SER A 674 19.77 25.81 10.19
CA SER A 674 20.15 25.86 8.78
C SER A 674 20.74 27.24 8.44
N ARG A 675 21.92 27.22 7.83
CA ARG A 675 22.57 28.41 7.31
C ARG A 675 22.19 28.61 5.85
N LEU A 676 21.56 29.74 5.56
CA LEU A 676 21.20 30.18 4.22
C LEU A 676 22.24 31.17 3.71
N SER A 677 22.64 31.02 2.46
CA SER A 677 23.56 31.90 1.77
C SER A 677 22.86 32.55 0.58
N SER A 678 23.01 33.90 0.45
CA SER A 678 22.47 34.70 -0.62
C SER A 678 23.46 35.83 -1.00
N GLU A 679 23.19 36.58 -2.05
CA GLU A 679 23.98 37.77 -2.42
C GLU A 679 23.99 38.86 -1.31
N ALA A 680 22.95 38.89 -0.48
CA ALA A 680 22.82 39.81 0.65
C ALA A 680 23.62 39.39 1.89
N GLY A 681 24.22 38.19 1.88
CA GLY A 681 24.97 37.60 2.99
C GLY A 681 24.38 36.27 3.49
N GLU A 682 24.85 35.84 4.64
CA GLU A 682 24.45 34.58 5.29
C GLU A 682 23.52 34.84 6.47
N ILE A 683 22.52 34.05 6.63
CA ILE A 683 21.63 34.04 7.80
C ILE A 683 21.46 32.62 8.33
N THR A 684 21.30 32.47 9.64
CA THR A 684 20.97 31.18 10.26
C THR A 684 19.53 31.20 10.73
N VAL A 685 18.79 30.15 10.36
CA VAL A 685 17.39 29.95 10.76
C VAL A 685 17.27 28.67 11.61
N SER A 686 16.53 28.78 12.72
CA SER A 686 16.22 27.65 13.60
C SER A 686 14.84 27.11 13.25
N HIS A 687 14.71 25.77 13.15
CA HIS A 687 13.45 25.12 12.82
C HIS A 687 13.36 23.71 13.40
N GLY A 688 12.14 23.23 13.66
CA GLY A 688 11.91 21.88 14.19
C GLY A 688 11.81 20.82 13.10
N VAL A 689 11.35 21.18 11.91
CA VAL A 689 11.15 20.28 10.77
C VAL A 689 11.60 20.92 9.46
N ALA A 690 11.88 20.08 8.45
CA ALA A 690 12.19 20.51 7.09
C ALA A 690 11.31 19.80 6.05
N VAL A 691 10.84 20.52 5.03
CA VAL A 691 10.11 19.98 3.88
C VAL A 691 10.91 20.26 2.60
N LEU A 692 11.35 19.21 1.90
CA LEU A 692 12.12 19.31 0.66
C LEU A 692 11.19 19.26 -0.55
N ALA A 693 11.04 20.38 -1.26
CA ALA A 693 10.11 20.60 -2.37
C ALA A 693 10.79 21.19 -3.61
N VAL A 694 12.05 20.86 -3.86
CA VAL A 694 12.91 21.51 -4.86
C VAL A 694 12.60 21.16 -6.32
N GLY A 695 11.65 20.25 -6.56
CA GLY A 695 11.16 19.97 -7.90
C GLY A 695 12.08 19.10 -8.77
N ALA A 696 11.77 19.09 -10.05
CA ALA A 696 12.51 18.46 -11.14
C ALA A 696 12.19 19.25 -12.42
N HIS A 697 12.88 18.99 -13.53
CA HIS A 697 12.73 19.75 -14.77
C HIS A 697 12.66 18.84 -16.00
N PRO A 698 12.13 19.32 -17.13
CA PRO A 698 12.13 18.58 -18.37
C PRO A 698 13.54 18.39 -18.93
N LEU A 699 13.84 17.16 -19.35
CA LEU A 699 15.11 16.82 -20.01
C LEU A 699 15.29 17.69 -21.25
N THR A 700 16.52 18.16 -21.48
CA THR A 700 16.93 18.73 -22.76
C THR A 700 17.45 17.60 -23.64
N PRO A 701 16.72 17.18 -24.69
CA PRO A 701 17.12 16.03 -25.48
C PRO A 701 18.20 16.41 -26.52
N GLU A 702 19.06 15.46 -26.85
CA GLU A 702 20.06 15.59 -27.91
C GLU A 702 19.58 14.96 -29.23
N GLU A 703 18.46 14.22 -29.18
CA GLU A 703 17.87 13.50 -30.32
C GLU A 703 16.80 14.34 -31.05
N TYR A 704 16.35 13.85 -32.21
CA TYR A 704 15.25 14.41 -33.03
C TYR A 704 15.43 15.84 -33.50
N LEU A 705 16.67 16.31 -33.67
CA LEU A 705 17.00 17.69 -34.11
C LEU A 705 16.58 18.80 -33.11
N TYR A 706 16.36 18.50 -31.85
CA TYR A 706 16.10 19.52 -30.84
C TYR A 706 17.31 20.47 -30.69
N GLY A 707 17.04 21.78 -30.65
CA GLY A 707 18.07 22.82 -30.64
C GLY A 707 18.78 23.04 -31.98
N LYS A 708 18.55 22.15 -32.99
CA LYS A 708 19.11 22.28 -34.36
C LYS A 708 18.06 22.76 -35.37
N HIS A 709 16.77 22.54 -35.06
CA HIS A 709 15.69 23.01 -35.94
C HIS A 709 14.64 23.79 -35.11
N PRO A 710 14.23 25.01 -35.49
CA PRO A 710 13.38 25.89 -34.68
C PRO A 710 11.94 25.38 -34.47
N ARG A 711 11.48 24.44 -35.31
CA ARG A 711 10.14 23.85 -35.22
C ARG A 711 10.13 22.49 -34.50
N VAL A 712 11.23 22.09 -33.87
CA VAL A 712 11.28 20.97 -32.95
C VAL A 712 11.27 21.51 -31.54
N LEU A 713 10.16 21.31 -30.83
CA LEU A 713 9.85 21.99 -29.59
C LEU A 713 9.69 20.98 -28.46
N ARG A 714 9.89 21.38 -27.22
CA ARG A 714 9.38 20.69 -26.04
C ARG A 714 7.97 21.16 -25.75
N TRP A 715 7.26 20.44 -24.91
CA TRP A 715 5.88 20.71 -24.55
C TRP A 715 5.59 22.17 -24.10
N HIS A 716 6.49 22.83 -23.36
CA HIS A 716 6.35 24.25 -23.01
C HIS A 716 6.20 25.15 -24.25
N GLY A 717 7.07 24.97 -25.23
CA GLY A 717 7.05 25.77 -26.45
C GLY A 717 5.76 25.55 -27.25
N VAL A 718 5.22 24.33 -27.25
CA VAL A 718 3.94 24.06 -27.94
C VAL A 718 2.77 24.71 -27.17
N ASP A 719 2.76 24.67 -25.85
CA ASP A 719 1.74 25.32 -25.02
C ASP A 719 1.76 26.86 -25.21
N ASP A 720 2.97 27.46 -25.34
CA ASP A 720 3.09 28.89 -25.61
C ASP A 720 2.54 29.26 -26.97
N LEU A 721 2.80 28.46 -28.02
CA LEU A 721 2.22 28.66 -29.35
C LEU A 721 0.69 28.50 -29.34
N ILE A 722 0.15 27.53 -28.63
CA ILE A 722 -1.31 27.33 -28.44
C ILE A 722 -1.92 28.56 -27.74
N ALA A 723 -1.30 29.04 -26.67
CA ALA A 723 -1.79 30.19 -25.90
C ALA A 723 -1.76 31.49 -26.75
N ALA A 724 -0.72 31.65 -27.57
CA ALA A 724 -0.57 32.80 -28.45
C ALA A 724 -1.44 32.72 -29.72
N LYS A 725 -2.08 31.57 -30.00
CA LYS A 725 -2.78 31.28 -31.25
C LYS A 725 -1.87 31.54 -32.47
N ASP A 726 -0.63 31.09 -32.36
CA ASP A 726 0.42 31.28 -33.39
C ASP A 726 -0.04 30.76 -34.78
N PRO A 727 0.40 31.37 -35.90
CA PRO A 727 0.11 30.85 -37.21
C PRO A 727 0.50 29.39 -37.48
N LEU A 728 1.55 28.88 -36.82
CA LEU A 728 1.88 27.43 -36.87
C LEU A 728 0.75 26.54 -36.33
N ILE A 729 -0.07 27.06 -35.42
CA ILE A 729 -1.22 26.36 -34.87
C ILE A 729 -2.47 26.60 -35.70
N THR A 730 -2.79 27.86 -35.99
CA THR A 730 -4.07 28.23 -36.62
C THR A 730 -4.12 27.95 -38.14
N ALA A 731 -2.98 27.90 -38.81
CA ALA A 731 -2.85 27.66 -40.27
C ALA A 731 -1.99 26.41 -40.61
N GLY A 732 -1.35 25.79 -39.63
CA GLY A 732 -0.55 24.56 -39.81
C GLY A 732 -1.40 23.38 -40.28
N ARG A 733 -0.76 22.46 -41.01
CA ARG A 733 -1.42 21.28 -41.62
C ARG A 733 -1.13 19.99 -40.85
N CYS A 734 0.06 19.87 -40.25
CA CYS A 734 0.51 18.63 -39.62
C CYS A 734 1.35 18.88 -38.36
N ALA A 735 1.01 18.24 -37.27
CA ALA A 735 1.77 18.22 -36.04
C ALA A 735 2.11 16.79 -35.62
N VAL A 736 3.33 16.55 -35.16
CA VAL A 736 3.77 15.25 -34.64
C VAL A 736 4.25 15.36 -33.21
N PHE A 737 3.72 14.50 -32.36
CA PHE A 737 4.11 14.36 -30.95
C PHE A 737 4.89 13.06 -30.80
N ILE A 738 6.12 13.13 -30.24
CA ILE A 738 6.93 11.94 -29.95
C ILE A 738 6.97 11.74 -28.46
N GLN A 739 6.43 10.61 -27.98
CA GLN A 739 6.34 10.25 -26.56
C GLN A 739 7.62 9.58 -26.06
N CYS A 740 7.81 9.57 -24.74
CA CYS A 740 8.89 8.86 -24.02
C CYS A 740 10.31 9.28 -24.45
N VAL A 741 10.52 10.53 -24.87
CA VAL A 741 11.86 11.03 -25.24
C VAL A 741 12.75 11.10 -24.01
N GLY A 742 13.73 10.19 -23.93
CA GLY A 742 14.66 10.05 -22.79
C GLY A 742 14.04 9.45 -21.53
N SER A 743 12.89 8.76 -21.63
CA SER A 743 12.26 8.06 -20.50
C SER A 743 11.83 6.65 -20.93
N ARG A 744 11.76 5.69 -20.01
CA ARG A 744 11.56 4.26 -20.28
C ARG A 744 12.67 3.71 -21.21
N GLU A 745 13.87 4.14 -20.99
CA GLU A 745 15.11 3.76 -21.71
C GLU A 745 16.14 3.25 -20.68
N PRO A 746 17.18 2.53 -21.10
CA PRO A 746 18.14 1.93 -20.15
C PRO A 746 18.74 2.94 -19.17
N GLU A 747 19.04 4.17 -19.61
CA GLU A 747 19.61 5.22 -18.77
C GLU A 747 18.59 5.82 -17.78
N ARG A 748 17.32 5.77 -18.11
CA ARG A 748 16.20 6.27 -17.32
C ARG A 748 15.00 5.33 -17.43
N PRO A 749 15.09 4.16 -16.75
CA PRO A 749 14.09 3.10 -16.88
C PRO A 749 12.79 3.38 -16.08
N TYR A 750 12.33 4.64 -16.06
CA TYR A 750 11.10 5.07 -15.41
C TYR A 750 10.18 5.83 -16.36
N CYS A 751 8.90 5.85 -16.04
CA CYS A 751 7.90 6.64 -16.74
C CYS A 751 7.80 8.03 -16.12
N SER A 752 7.82 9.08 -16.95
CA SER A 752 7.63 10.47 -16.48
C SER A 752 6.18 10.83 -16.17
N LYS A 753 5.24 9.89 -16.26
CA LYS A 753 3.85 9.95 -15.82
C LYS A 753 2.97 11.03 -16.49
N ILE A 754 3.46 12.26 -16.63
CA ILE A 754 2.67 13.41 -17.07
C ILE A 754 2.54 13.53 -18.59
N CYS A 755 3.53 13.05 -19.36
CA CYS A 755 3.68 13.34 -20.79
C CYS A 755 2.53 12.84 -21.66
N CYS A 756 1.97 11.65 -21.42
CA CYS A 756 0.84 11.14 -22.20
C CYS A 756 -0.41 12.01 -22.04
N THR A 757 -0.77 12.34 -20.81
CA THR A 757 -1.91 13.21 -20.50
C THR A 757 -1.71 14.59 -21.11
N HIS A 758 -0.52 15.19 -20.93
CA HIS A 758 -0.21 16.51 -21.49
C HIS A 758 -0.30 16.54 -23.02
N SER A 759 0.35 15.57 -23.70
CA SER A 759 0.31 15.52 -25.17
C SER A 759 -1.10 15.32 -25.72
N VAL A 760 -1.91 14.49 -25.07
CA VAL A 760 -3.31 14.29 -25.47
C VAL A 760 -4.13 15.57 -25.26
N THR A 761 -3.95 16.26 -24.11
CA THR A 761 -4.62 17.56 -23.87
C THR A 761 -4.23 18.60 -24.90
N SER A 762 -2.93 18.74 -25.21
CA SER A 762 -2.45 19.68 -26.24
C SER A 762 -2.99 19.31 -27.63
N ALA A 763 -3.04 18.01 -27.99
CA ALA A 763 -3.60 17.55 -29.25
C ALA A 763 -5.11 17.85 -29.40
N VAL A 764 -5.89 17.70 -28.31
CA VAL A 764 -7.31 18.09 -28.27
C VAL A 764 -7.46 19.58 -28.55
N ARG A 765 -6.66 20.43 -27.88
CA ARG A 765 -6.67 21.89 -28.08
C ARG A 765 -6.26 22.30 -29.50
N LEU A 766 -5.27 21.62 -30.09
CA LEU A 766 -4.92 21.85 -31.49
C LEU A 766 -6.09 21.60 -32.42
N LYS A 767 -6.81 20.48 -32.22
CA LYS A 767 -8.00 20.14 -33.01
C LYS A 767 -9.17 21.11 -32.76
N GLU A 768 -9.26 21.73 -31.59
CA GLU A 768 -10.25 22.78 -31.31
C GLU A 768 -9.92 24.11 -32.03
N LEU A 769 -8.65 24.49 -32.06
CA LEU A 769 -8.20 25.71 -32.73
C LEU A 769 -8.12 25.55 -34.26
N ASN A 770 -7.76 24.34 -34.70
CA ASN A 770 -7.59 24.04 -36.12
C ASN A 770 -8.08 22.58 -36.43
N PRO A 771 -9.39 22.38 -36.61
CA PRO A 771 -9.97 21.06 -36.93
C PRO A 771 -9.36 20.36 -38.14
N GLY A 772 -8.82 21.14 -39.12
CA GLY A 772 -8.20 20.63 -40.33
C GLY A 772 -6.75 20.15 -40.17
N MET A 773 -6.12 20.39 -39.05
CA MET A 773 -4.74 19.94 -38.79
C MET A 773 -4.69 18.43 -38.55
N ASP A 774 -3.81 17.72 -39.23
CA ASP A 774 -3.47 16.34 -38.93
C ASP A 774 -2.55 16.29 -37.70
N VAL A 775 -3.01 15.65 -36.64
CA VAL A 775 -2.24 15.55 -35.38
C VAL A 775 -1.90 14.07 -35.14
N TYR A 776 -0.60 13.77 -35.11
CA TYR A 776 -0.08 12.42 -34.85
C TYR A 776 0.58 12.33 -33.49
N ILE A 777 0.25 11.29 -32.71
CA ILE A 777 0.93 10.96 -31.46
C ILE A 777 1.66 9.62 -31.64
N LEU A 778 3.00 9.68 -31.66
CA LEU A 778 3.86 8.50 -31.76
C LEU A 778 4.16 8.02 -30.34
N TYR A 779 3.77 6.79 -29.99
CA TYR A 779 3.77 6.33 -28.58
C TYR A 779 4.22 4.87 -28.42
N ARG A 780 4.60 4.47 -27.19
CA ARG A 780 4.89 3.08 -26.81
C ARG A 780 3.72 2.45 -26.05
N ASP A 781 3.17 3.15 -25.06
CA ASP A 781 1.88 2.91 -24.40
C ASP A 781 1.25 4.25 -24.04
N ILE A 782 -0.08 4.38 -24.17
CA ILE A 782 -0.80 5.55 -23.71
C ILE A 782 -1.21 5.36 -22.24
N ARG A 783 -0.68 6.23 -21.38
CA ARG A 783 -0.85 6.15 -19.91
C ARG A 783 -1.77 7.25 -19.37
N THR A 784 -2.95 7.40 -19.97
CA THR A 784 -4.03 8.26 -19.52
C THR A 784 -4.86 7.54 -18.45
N TYR A 785 -4.33 7.47 -17.22
CA TYR A 785 -4.97 6.75 -16.11
C TYR A 785 -6.13 7.55 -15.47
N GLY A 786 -7.01 6.85 -14.75
CA GLY A 786 -8.20 7.43 -14.12
C GLY A 786 -9.16 8.04 -15.15
N ALA A 787 -9.80 9.14 -14.83
CA ALA A 787 -10.71 9.89 -15.71
C ALA A 787 -10.01 10.55 -16.91
N ARG A 788 -8.65 10.60 -16.93
CA ARG A 788 -7.89 11.10 -18.09
C ARG A 788 -8.06 10.22 -19.33
N GLU A 789 -8.63 9.02 -19.21
CA GLU A 789 -9.03 8.19 -20.34
C GLU A 789 -10.05 8.86 -21.24
N ASP A 790 -10.89 9.74 -20.67
CA ASP A 790 -11.85 10.54 -21.44
C ASP A 790 -11.18 11.46 -22.45
N LEU A 791 -10.04 12.08 -22.06
CA LEU A 791 -9.25 12.89 -22.99
C LEU A 791 -8.70 12.06 -24.16
N TYR A 792 -8.23 10.83 -23.87
CA TYR A 792 -7.73 9.94 -24.92
C TYR A 792 -8.85 9.56 -25.91
N ARG A 793 -10.04 9.28 -25.38
CA ARG A 793 -11.22 8.98 -26.19
C ARG A 793 -11.66 10.21 -26.99
N GLU A 794 -11.70 11.39 -26.40
CA GLU A 794 -12.01 12.65 -27.03
C GLU A 794 -11.01 12.98 -28.18
N ALA A 795 -9.71 12.84 -27.91
CA ALA A 795 -8.68 13.06 -28.93
C ALA A 795 -8.91 12.17 -30.17
N ARG A 796 -9.22 10.90 -29.96
CA ARG A 796 -9.55 9.96 -31.06
C ARG A 796 -10.83 10.37 -31.79
N ALA A 797 -11.86 10.78 -31.09
CA ALA A 797 -13.11 11.27 -31.67
C ALA A 797 -12.91 12.55 -32.51
N LYS A 798 -11.98 13.42 -32.10
CA LYS A 798 -11.57 14.63 -32.85
C LYS A 798 -10.60 14.34 -34.02
N GLY A 799 -10.24 13.07 -34.26
CA GLY A 799 -9.36 12.65 -35.35
C GLY A 799 -7.87 12.77 -35.10
N VAL A 800 -7.43 12.75 -33.84
CA VAL A 800 -6.00 12.58 -33.51
C VAL A 800 -5.58 11.14 -33.84
N ILE A 801 -4.47 10.98 -34.54
CA ILE A 801 -3.97 9.70 -35.03
C ILE A 801 -2.85 9.20 -34.08
N PHE A 802 -3.03 7.98 -33.55
CA PHE A 802 -2.11 7.34 -32.63
C PHE A 802 -1.32 6.23 -33.32
N ILE A 803 0.02 6.35 -33.43
CA ILE A 803 0.90 5.37 -34.07
C ILE A 803 1.86 4.82 -33.03
N ARG A 804 1.80 3.50 -32.81
CA ARG A 804 2.68 2.83 -31.83
C ARG A 804 4.04 2.49 -32.44
N TYR A 805 5.11 2.74 -31.67
CA TYR A 805 6.47 2.33 -32.01
C TYR A 805 7.12 1.55 -30.86
N GLU A 806 8.19 0.83 -31.14
CA GLU A 806 9.00 0.11 -30.15
C GLU A 806 10.34 0.81 -29.90
N LEU A 807 10.94 0.57 -28.73
CA LEU A 807 12.22 1.18 -28.36
C LEU A 807 13.35 0.87 -29.37
N GLY A 808 13.39 -0.36 -29.89
CA GLY A 808 14.36 -0.77 -30.91
C GLY A 808 14.12 -0.17 -32.31
N GLU A 809 12.95 0.41 -32.57
CA GLU A 809 12.53 0.99 -33.86
C GLU A 809 11.98 2.42 -33.62
N LYS A 810 12.78 3.29 -32.97
CA LYS A 810 12.41 4.70 -32.70
C LYS A 810 12.08 5.45 -33.99
N PRO A 811 11.15 6.42 -33.96
CA PRO A 811 10.94 7.35 -35.07
C PRO A 811 12.25 8.03 -35.51
N ARG A 812 12.44 8.31 -36.80
CA ARG A 812 13.57 9.06 -37.33
C ARG A 812 13.09 10.43 -37.75
N VAL A 813 13.82 11.47 -37.32
CA VAL A 813 13.54 12.87 -37.65
C VAL A 813 14.68 13.43 -38.49
N GLU A 814 14.38 13.90 -39.67
CA GLU A 814 15.34 14.44 -40.63
C GLU A 814 14.79 15.75 -41.26
N THR A 815 15.64 16.51 -41.90
CA THR A 815 15.26 17.61 -42.77
C THR A 815 15.42 17.20 -44.25
N ASP A 816 14.47 17.60 -45.09
CA ASP A 816 14.62 17.45 -46.52
C ASP A 816 15.56 18.55 -47.10
N GLY A 817 15.84 18.46 -48.40
CA GLY A 817 16.73 19.41 -49.11
C GLY A 817 16.30 20.88 -49.03
N ASN A 818 15.04 21.16 -48.65
CA ASN A 818 14.45 22.49 -48.48
C ASN A 818 14.37 22.91 -47.00
N GLY A 819 14.93 22.11 -46.07
CA GLY A 819 14.89 22.37 -44.64
C GLY A 819 13.54 22.05 -43.99
N SER A 820 12.60 21.36 -44.68
CA SER A 820 11.34 20.94 -44.07
C SER A 820 11.51 19.66 -43.25
N LEU A 821 10.75 19.54 -42.16
CA LEU A 821 10.80 18.38 -41.29
C LEU A 821 10.19 17.14 -41.95
N ARG A 822 10.85 16.01 -41.73
CA ARG A 822 10.37 14.69 -42.10
C ARG A 822 10.48 13.73 -40.92
N VAL A 823 9.39 13.04 -40.58
CA VAL A 823 9.37 12.00 -39.56
C VAL A 823 9.01 10.67 -40.18
N THR A 824 9.87 9.66 -40.02
CA THR A 824 9.63 8.29 -40.49
C THR A 824 9.42 7.39 -39.29
N VAL A 825 8.30 6.69 -39.29
CA VAL A 825 7.92 5.72 -38.24
C VAL A 825 7.36 4.45 -38.87
N LYS A 826 7.69 3.28 -38.34
CA LYS A 826 7.08 2.01 -38.75
C LYS A 826 5.72 1.85 -38.09
N ASP A 827 4.67 1.83 -38.88
CA ASP A 827 3.33 1.49 -38.41
C ASP A 827 3.21 -0.04 -38.27
N ARG A 828 2.90 -0.49 -37.06
CA ARG A 828 2.85 -1.93 -36.76
C ARG A 828 1.59 -2.60 -37.28
N VAL A 829 0.51 -1.84 -37.45
CA VAL A 829 -0.76 -2.35 -37.99
C VAL A 829 -0.63 -2.52 -39.53
N LEU A 830 -0.04 -1.52 -40.19
CA LEU A 830 0.18 -1.57 -41.63
C LEU A 830 1.42 -2.40 -42.02
N GLY A 831 2.31 -2.72 -41.08
CA GLY A 831 3.56 -3.47 -41.31
C GLY A 831 4.62 -2.73 -42.12
N ARG A 832 4.44 -1.42 -42.41
CA ARG A 832 5.30 -0.60 -43.29
C ARG A 832 5.68 0.75 -42.67
N PRO A 833 6.79 1.36 -43.12
CA PRO A 833 7.14 2.70 -42.73
C PRO A 833 6.15 3.74 -43.25
N LEU A 834 5.79 4.71 -42.44
CA LEU A 834 5.04 5.90 -42.79
C LEU A 834 5.99 7.11 -42.71
N THR A 835 5.88 8.02 -43.67
CA THR A 835 6.61 9.28 -43.70
C THR A 835 5.63 10.43 -43.52
N LEU A 836 5.82 11.19 -42.42
CA LEU A 836 5.04 12.38 -42.06
C LEU A 836 5.85 13.63 -42.37
N LYS A 837 5.19 14.70 -42.77
CA LYS A 837 5.80 16.03 -43.03
C LYS A 837 5.19 17.07 -42.08
N PRO A 838 5.63 17.12 -40.83
CA PRO A 838 5.04 18.03 -39.85
C PRO A 838 5.52 19.47 -40.01
N ASP A 839 4.62 20.40 -39.73
CA ASP A 839 4.97 21.85 -39.61
C ASP A 839 5.77 22.08 -38.33
N PHE A 840 5.49 21.31 -37.27
CA PHE A 840 6.28 21.27 -36.03
C PHE A 840 6.22 19.90 -35.36
N ILE A 841 7.21 19.66 -34.50
CA ILE A 841 7.30 18.44 -33.68
C ILE A 841 7.29 18.83 -32.20
N ASN A 842 6.46 18.13 -31.41
CA ASN A 842 6.49 18.20 -29.94
C ASN A 842 7.24 16.98 -29.38
N LEU A 843 8.27 17.23 -28.60
CA LEU A 843 8.99 16.19 -27.87
C LEU A 843 8.46 16.11 -26.42
N ALA A 844 7.79 15.02 -26.10
CA ALA A 844 7.33 14.71 -24.76
C ALA A 844 8.50 14.11 -23.95
N THR A 845 9.35 15.00 -23.42
CA THR A 845 10.61 14.65 -22.77
C THR A 845 10.43 14.10 -21.36
N ALA A 846 11.43 13.35 -20.91
CA ALA A 846 11.54 12.89 -19.53
C ALA A 846 11.54 14.08 -18.54
N ILE A 847 11.06 13.84 -17.33
CA ILE A 847 11.26 14.73 -16.18
C ILE A 847 12.43 14.18 -15.37
N VAL A 848 13.44 14.99 -15.14
CA VAL A 848 14.68 14.59 -14.49
C VAL A 848 14.95 15.42 -13.24
N PRO A 849 15.47 14.80 -12.16
CA PRO A 849 15.88 15.52 -10.96
C PRO A 849 17.18 16.30 -11.22
N SER A 850 17.41 17.38 -10.49
CA SER A 850 18.70 18.10 -10.55
C SER A 850 19.07 18.70 -9.19
N GLY A 851 20.37 18.58 -8.84
CA GLY A 851 20.93 19.18 -7.64
C GLY A 851 20.40 18.62 -6.34
N LEU A 852 19.92 17.37 -6.33
CA LEU A 852 19.40 16.72 -5.13
C LEU A 852 20.49 16.16 -4.24
N ASP A 853 21.67 15.88 -4.78
CA ASP A 853 22.83 15.30 -4.07
C ASP A 853 23.30 16.18 -2.91
N GLU A 854 23.42 17.47 -3.15
CA GLU A 854 23.83 18.44 -2.12
C GLU A 854 22.84 18.45 -0.95
N LEU A 855 21.54 18.55 -1.25
CA LEU A 855 20.50 18.52 -0.23
C LEU A 855 20.39 17.16 0.47
N ALA A 856 20.59 16.06 -0.27
CA ALA A 856 20.62 14.72 0.30
C ALA A 856 21.75 14.57 1.33
N ASN A 857 22.93 15.12 1.05
CA ASN A 857 24.06 15.15 1.97
C ASN A 857 23.81 16.06 3.18
N LEU A 858 23.24 17.26 2.97
CA LEU A 858 22.96 18.21 4.05
C LEU A 858 21.94 17.66 5.06
N PHE A 859 20.86 17.05 4.60
CA PHE A 859 19.83 16.47 5.45
C PHE A 859 20.04 14.98 5.75
N LYS A 860 21.08 14.34 5.20
CA LYS A 860 21.40 12.92 5.36
C LYS A 860 20.19 12.03 4.97
N VAL A 861 19.60 12.33 3.82
CA VAL A 861 18.45 11.61 3.26
C VAL A 861 18.83 10.83 2.01
N PRO A 862 18.24 9.65 1.77
CA PRO A 862 18.61 8.81 0.63
C PRO A 862 17.99 9.30 -0.70
N LEU A 863 18.70 8.96 -1.80
CA LEU A 863 18.19 9.01 -3.17
C LEU A 863 17.97 7.58 -3.68
N ASN A 864 16.98 7.40 -4.56
CA ASN A 864 16.80 6.13 -5.27
C ASN A 864 17.80 6.01 -6.44
N SER A 865 17.78 4.89 -7.17
CA SER A 865 18.64 4.63 -8.34
C SER A 865 18.43 5.64 -9.48
N ASP A 866 17.28 6.29 -9.55
CA ASP A 866 16.95 7.32 -10.54
C ASP A 866 17.30 8.73 -10.07
N ARG A 867 17.98 8.86 -8.91
CA ARG A 867 18.40 10.10 -8.27
C ARG A 867 17.27 11.00 -7.77
N PHE A 868 16.04 10.49 -7.64
CA PHE A 868 14.95 11.13 -6.89
C PHE A 868 15.05 10.83 -5.41
N PHE A 869 14.46 11.67 -4.56
CA PHE A 869 14.38 11.39 -3.13
C PHE A 869 13.62 10.07 -2.86
N LEU A 870 14.16 9.30 -1.91
CA LEU A 870 13.58 8.03 -1.48
C LEU A 870 12.84 8.21 -0.15
N GLU A 871 11.56 7.94 -0.16
CA GLU A 871 10.69 7.94 1.01
C GLU A 871 11.01 6.77 1.97
N ALA A 872 10.65 6.96 3.25
CA ALA A 872 10.87 5.93 4.27
C ALA A 872 10.12 4.62 3.98
N HIS A 873 8.92 4.70 3.44
CA HIS A 873 8.14 3.56 3.00
C HIS A 873 7.05 3.98 2.02
N ALA A 874 7.04 3.41 0.82
CA ALA A 874 6.14 3.81 -0.27
C ALA A 874 4.64 3.84 0.10
N LYS A 875 4.16 2.90 0.93
CA LYS A 875 2.75 2.80 1.35
C LYS A 875 2.45 3.43 2.69
N LEU A 876 3.31 3.22 3.70
CA LEU A 876 3.04 3.62 5.08
C LEU A 876 3.51 5.05 5.40
N ARG A 877 4.61 5.48 4.78
CA ARG A 877 5.24 6.79 5.02
C ARG A 877 5.70 7.42 3.69
N PRO A 878 4.75 7.75 2.78
CA PRO A 878 5.08 8.17 1.40
C PRO A 878 5.61 9.60 1.28
N VAL A 879 5.56 10.39 2.35
CA VAL A 879 6.03 11.78 2.39
C VAL A 879 7.08 12.03 3.47
N ASP A 880 7.45 11.01 4.24
CA ASP A 880 8.48 11.06 5.27
C ASP A 880 9.79 10.50 4.72
N PHE A 881 10.91 11.05 5.12
CA PHE A 881 12.19 10.37 5.01
C PHE A 881 12.43 9.41 6.19
N ALA A 882 13.41 8.53 6.05
CA ALA A 882 13.91 7.75 7.17
C ALA A 882 14.58 8.61 8.24
N THR A 883 15.08 9.80 7.87
CA THR A 883 15.59 10.82 8.77
C THR A 883 14.42 11.57 9.42
N ASP A 884 14.35 11.54 10.74
CA ASP A 884 13.25 12.14 11.49
C ASP A 884 13.18 13.67 11.30
N GLY A 885 11.96 14.19 11.19
CA GLY A 885 11.70 15.62 11.04
C GLY A 885 11.96 16.17 9.64
N VAL A 886 12.33 15.33 8.66
CA VAL A 886 12.52 15.73 7.27
C VAL A 886 11.45 15.08 6.41
N PHE A 887 10.80 15.87 5.57
CA PHE A 887 9.67 15.48 4.72
C PHE A 887 9.94 15.87 3.27
N LEU A 888 9.20 15.25 2.34
CA LEU A 888 9.38 15.46 0.91
C LEU A 888 8.04 15.66 0.20
N CYS A 889 8.03 16.47 -0.86
CA CYS A 889 6.86 16.61 -1.74
C CYS A 889 7.22 17.09 -3.14
N GLY A 890 6.27 16.94 -4.06
CA GLY A 890 6.39 17.41 -5.44
C GLY A 890 7.29 16.53 -6.32
N LEU A 891 7.82 17.13 -7.39
CA LEU A 891 8.57 16.40 -8.42
C LEU A 891 9.94 15.88 -7.95
N ALA A 892 10.49 16.42 -6.86
CA ALA A 892 11.73 15.91 -6.26
C ALA A 892 11.60 14.46 -5.76
N HIS A 893 10.39 14.03 -5.45
CA HIS A 893 10.08 12.65 -5.09
C HIS A 893 9.96 11.73 -6.31
N TYR A 894 9.19 12.16 -7.31
CA TYR A 894 8.93 11.45 -8.56
C TYR A 894 8.05 12.32 -9.47
N PRO A 895 8.13 12.18 -10.81
CA PRO A 895 7.26 12.90 -11.74
C PRO A 895 5.77 12.68 -11.43
N LYS A 896 5.00 13.78 -11.33
CA LYS A 896 3.56 13.76 -11.05
C LYS A 896 2.87 15.05 -11.52
N PRO A 897 1.55 15.02 -11.80
CA PRO A 897 0.81 16.21 -12.17
C PRO A 897 0.58 17.15 -10.97
N ILE A 898 0.01 18.35 -11.24
CA ILE A 898 -0.18 19.40 -10.24
C ILE A 898 -1.03 18.92 -9.07
N GLU A 899 -2.16 18.30 -9.33
CA GLU A 899 -3.09 17.82 -8.29
C GLU A 899 -2.43 16.82 -7.34
N GLU A 900 -1.59 15.92 -7.85
CA GLU A 900 -0.84 15.00 -7.02
C GLU A 900 0.28 15.72 -6.24
N SER A 901 0.89 16.74 -6.84
CA SER A 901 1.91 17.56 -6.16
C SER A 901 1.32 18.37 -5.03
N VAL A 902 0.12 18.95 -5.23
CA VAL A 902 -0.64 19.69 -4.20
C VAL A 902 -1.07 18.76 -3.07
N ALA A 903 -1.64 17.59 -3.39
CA ALA A 903 -2.02 16.58 -2.38
C ALA A 903 -0.80 16.13 -1.57
N GLN A 904 0.34 15.86 -2.22
CA GLN A 904 1.55 15.46 -1.53
C GLN A 904 2.13 16.57 -0.64
N ALA A 905 2.04 17.83 -1.07
CA ALA A 905 2.49 18.97 -0.27
C ALA A 905 1.65 19.16 1.00
N LEU A 906 0.31 19.03 0.90
CA LEU A 906 -0.59 19.03 2.05
C LEU A 906 -0.31 17.83 2.97
N ALA A 907 -0.03 16.67 2.41
CA ALA A 907 0.36 15.48 3.18
C ALA A 907 1.67 15.69 3.95
N ALA A 908 2.68 16.27 3.32
CA ALA A 908 3.94 16.61 3.98
C ALA A 908 3.73 17.65 5.10
N ALA A 909 2.90 18.66 4.87
CA ALA A 909 2.51 19.63 5.89
C ALA A 909 1.77 18.97 7.07
N SER A 910 0.84 18.03 6.81
CA SER A 910 0.16 17.26 7.85
C SER A 910 1.14 16.47 8.71
N ARG A 911 2.07 15.76 8.06
CA ARG A 911 3.07 14.95 8.76
C ARG A 911 4.06 15.82 9.54
N ALA A 912 4.50 16.94 9.00
CA ALA A 912 5.33 17.92 9.69
C ALA A 912 4.61 18.51 10.91
N ALA A 913 3.31 18.83 10.78
CA ALA A 913 2.49 19.35 11.87
C ALA A 913 2.34 18.33 13.03
N THR A 914 2.40 17.01 12.78
CA THR A 914 2.39 16.02 13.87
C THR A 914 3.62 16.12 14.77
N VAL A 915 4.74 16.57 14.23
CA VAL A 915 5.96 16.85 15.00
C VAL A 915 5.83 18.21 15.68
N LEU A 916 5.50 19.26 14.93
CA LEU A 916 5.43 20.62 15.44
C LEU A 916 4.36 20.87 16.51
N SER A 917 3.34 20.01 16.60
CA SER A 917 2.29 20.11 17.61
C SER A 917 2.73 19.65 19.00
N GLN A 918 3.94 19.09 19.13
CA GLN A 918 4.50 18.67 20.41
C GLN A 918 5.33 19.79 21.03
N ASP A 919 5.31 19.92 22.35
CA ASP A 919 6.11 20.89 23.07
C ASP A 919 7.55 20.40 23.31
N TYR A 920 7.75 19.10 23.28
CA TYR A 920 9.04 18.43 23.46
C TYR A 920 9.13 17.16 22.62
N ILE A 921 10.35 16.69 22.38
CA ILE A 921 10.65 15.36 21.85
C ILE A 921 11.39 14.52 22.89
N GLU A 922 11.13 13.22 22.90
CA GLU A 922 11.86 12.27 23.74
C GLU A 922 13.12 11.82 22.98
N ALA A 923 14.32 12.17 23.52
CA ALA A 923 15.57 11.65 22.98
C ALA A 923 15.72 10.19 23.38
N SER A 924 16.22 9.35 22.43
CA SER A 924 16.39 7.92 22.67
C SER A 924 17.28 7.63 23.88
N GLY A 925 16.93 6.62 24.68
CA GLY A 925 17.80 6.07 25.72
C GLY A 925 18.98 5.26 25.17
N LEU A 926 18.94 4.87 23.86
CA LEU A 926 20.04 4.16 23.18
C LEU A 926 21.14 5.16 22.78
N VAL A 927 21.89 5.65 23.73
CA VAL A 927 22.95 6.65 23.55
C VAL A 927 24.30 6.13 24.01
N ALA A 928 25.38 6.72 23.49
CA ALA A 928 26.70 6.48 24.03
C ALA A 928 26.85 7.16 25.40
N ILE A 929 27.59 6.54 26.30
CA ILE A 929 28.02 7.14 27.56
C ILE A 929 29.55 7.00 27.65
N ILE A 930 30.22 8.01 28.19
CA ILE A 930 31.65 7.99 28.41
C ILE A 930 31.89 7.91 29.92
N ASP A 931 32.61 6.89 30.31
CA ASP A 931 33.12 6.76 31.68
C ASP A 931 34.32 7.71 31.84
N ALA A 932 34.14 8.75 32.64
CA ALA A 932 35.12 9.79 32.84
C ALA A 932 36.40 9.28 33.53
N GLU A 933 36.32 8.25 34.37
CA GLU A 933 37.44 7.67 35.07
C GLU A 933 38.38 6.87 34.12
N ARG A 934 37.80 6.30 33.08
CA ARG A 934 38.51 5.50 32.07
C ARG A 934 38.88 6.32 30.82
N CYS A 935 38.33 7.52 30.68
CA CYS A 935 38.58 8.39 29.53
C CYS A 935 40.00 8.96 29.60
N VAL A 936 40.77 8.77 28.55
CA VAL A 936 42.16 9.27 28.46
C VAL A 936 42.28 10.58 27.67
N GLY A 937 41.17 11.22 27.32
CA GLY A 937 41.12 12.50 26.62
C GLY A 937 41.70 12.51 25.18
N CYS A 938 41.82 11.37 24.53
CA CYS A 938 42.43 11.24 23.18
C CYS A 938 41.61 11.85 22.04
N GLN A 939 40.38 12.28 22.28
CA GLN A 939 39.44 12.92 21.33
C GLN A 939 39.07 12.09 20.11
N GLY A 940 39.52 10.88 19.93
CA GLY A 940 39.20 10.02 18.77
C GLY A 940 37.68 9.77 18.61
N CYS A 941 36.92 9.75 19.68
CA CYS A 941 35.45 9.65 19.65
C CYS A 941 34.77 10.93 19.10
N LEU A 942 35.38 12.09 19.27
CA LEU A 942 34.89 13.38 18.75
C LEU A 942 35.10 13.45 17.24
N ASP A 943 36.26 13.02 16.74
CA ASP A 943 36.62 13.04 15.31
C ASP A 943 35.70 12.14 14.46
N VAL A 944 35.28 10.99 15.02
CA VAL A 944 34.43 10.02 14.31
C VAL A 944 32.94 10.27 14.46
N CYS A 945 32.52 11.26 15.28
CA CYS A 945 31.09 11.49 15.52
C CYS A 945 30.45 12.30 14.39
N PRO A 946 29.66 11.70 13.49
CA PRO A 946 29.05 12.43 12.38
C PRO A 946 27.91 13.38 12.82
N PHE A 947 27.51 13.30 14.10
CA PHE A 947 26.44 14.10 14.67
C PHE A 947 26.91 15.26 15.55
N GLY A 948 28.22 15.41 15.74
CA GLY A 948 28.78 16.42 16.67
C GLY A 948 28.27 16.28 18.11
N ALA A 949 28.01 15.05 18.52
CA ALA A 949 27.39 14.74 19.82
C ALA A 949 28.40 14.62 20.96
N ILE A 950 29.68 14.87 20.73
CA ILE A 950 30.73 14.71 21.73
C ILE A 950 31.44 16.04 21.95
N ASN A 951 31.55 16.45 23.20
CA ASN A 951 32.30 17.64 23.63
C ASN A 951 33.53 17.21 24.40
N TYR A 952 34.65 17.93 24.23
CA TYR A 952 35.86 17.77 25.01
C TYR A 952 35.93 18.86 26.07
N PHE A 953 36.26 18.48 27.29
CA PHE A 953 36.43 19.39 28.44
C PHE A 953 37.92 19.45 28.81
N GLU A 954 38.57 20.53 28.50
CA GLU A 954 39.99 20.75 28.71
C GLU A 954 40.39 20.69 30.19
N ASP A 955 39.53 21.22 31.07
CA ASP A 955 39.76 21.30 32.54
C ASP A 955 39.88 19.91 33.17
N ARG A 956 39.24 18.91 32.63
CA ARG A 956 39.20 17.53 33.13
C ARG A 956 39.85 16.50 32.23
N HIS A 957 40.29 16.93 31.05
CA HIS A 957 40.84 16.04 30.00
C HIS A 957 39.94 14.87 29.63
N VAL A 958 38.61 15.08 29.61
CA VAL A 958 37.63 14.06 29.29
C VAL A 958 36.70 14.52 28.19
N CYS A 959 36.20 13.53 27.43
CA CYS A 959 35.07 13.73 26.52
C CYS A 959 33.76 13.42 27.21
N GLN A 960 32.67 14.11 26.82
CA GLN A 960 31.31 13.86 27.29
C GLN A 960 30.34 13.83 26.12
N VAL A 961 29.37 12.93 26.18
CA VAL A 961 28.32 12.81 25.15
C VAL A 961 27.17 13.78 25.47
N ASN A 962 26.82 14.59 24.48
CA ASN A 962 25.51 15.26 24.46
C ASN A 962 24.47 14.25 24.00
N LYS A 963 23.67 13.74 24.94
CA LYS A 963 22.68 12.70 24.68
C LYS A 963 21.60 13.15 23.72
N ALA A 964 21.30 14.45 23.65
CA ALA A 964 20.33 15.02 22.71
C ALA A 964 20.74 14.87 21.24
N LEU A 965 22.02 15.00 20.96
CA LEU A 965 22.59 14.87 19.61
C LEU A 965 22.95 13.42 19.27
N CYS A 966 23.16 12.56 20.27
CA CYS A 966 23.59 11.19 20.06
C CYS A 966 22.50 10.34 19.40
N LYS A 967 22.85 9.69 18.27
CA LYS A 967 21.95 8.77 17.53
C LYS A 967 22.26 7.29 17.78
N GLY A 968 23.09 6.98 18.78
CA GLY A 968 23.36 5.60 19.13
C GLY A 968 24.08 4.78 18.04
N CYS A 969 24.82 5.42 17.14
CA CYS A 969 25.45 4.72 15.97
C CYS A 969 26.63 3.81 16.34
N GLY A 970 27.21 3.98 17.55
CA GLY A 970 28.30 3.14 18.07
C GLY A 970 29.70 3.47 17.53
N GLY A 971 29.87 4.38 16.55
CA GLY A 971 31.16 4.71 15.97
C GLY A 971 32.21 5.12 17.02
N CYS A 972 31.83 5.94 17.99
CA CYS A 972 32.68 6.35 19.09
C CYS A 972 33.08 5.19 20.03
N ALA A 973 32.20 4.23 20.26
CA ALA A 973 32.49 3.06 21.08
C ALA A 973 33.48 2.12 20.40
N ALA A 974 33.34 1.93 19.08
CA ALA A 974 34.23 1.12 18.27
C ALA A 974 35.66 1.72 18.14
N THR A 975 35.77 3.06 18.22
CA THR A 975 37.04 3.78 18.07
C THR A 975 37.77 4.00 19.40
N CYS A 976 37.10 3.87 20.54
CA CYS A 976 37.65 4.21 21.84
C CYS A 976 38.76 3.24 22.29
N PRO A 977 40.06 3.65 22.38
CA PRO A 977 41.14 2.74 22.72
C PRO A 977 41.13 2.30 24.20
N SER A 978 40.55 3.13 25.09
CA SER A 978 40.45 2.81 26.53
C SER A 978 39.18 2.03 26.89
N GLY A 979 38.25 1.84 25.92
CA GLY A 979 36.98 1.21 26.17
C GLY A 979 36.08 2.02 27.15
N SER A 980 36.37 3.33 27.32
CA SER A 980 35.56 4.20 28.17
C SER A 980 34.19 4.54 27.58
N VAL A 981 34.04 4.43 26.24
CA VAL A 981 32.77 4.68 25.58
C VAL A 981 31.96 3.39 25.53
N GLN A 982 30.78 3.41 26.10
CA GLN A 982 29.82 2.31 26.03
C GLN A 982 28.54 2.77 25.36
N LEU A 983 27.93 1.92 24.53
CA LEU A 983 26.63 2.16 23.91
C LEU A 983 25.53 1.48 24.73
N MET A 984 24.59 2.25 25.24
CA MET A 984 23.45 1.71 26.00
C MET A 984 22.58 0.84 25.10
N GLY A 985 22.15 -0.33 25.61
CA GLY A 985 21.43 -1.34 24.82
C GLY A 985 22.32 -2.20 23.92
N PHE A 986 23.63 -1.87 23.81
CA PHE A 986 24.65 -2.60 23.02
C PHE A 986 25.99 -2.63 23.79
N ARG A 987 25.93 -2.88 25.10
CA ARG A 987 27.15 -3.04 25.90
C ARG A 987 27.95 -4.26 25.43
N PRO A 988 29.28 -4.30 25.63
CA PRO A 988 30.11 -5.44 25.23
C PRO A 988 29.56 -6.80 25.67
N GLN A 989 29.05 -6.90 26.91
CA GLN A 989 28.49 -8.15 27.44
C GLN A 989 27.25 -8.61 26.65
N GLN A 990 26.39 -7.67 26.22
CA GLN A 990 25.22 -7.97 25.41
C GLN A 990 25.61 -8.46 24.02
N ILE A 991 26.66 -7.87 23.42
CA ILE A 991 27.19 -8.28 22.11
C ILE A 991 27.87 -9.65 22.22
N TYR A 992 28.71 -9.85 23.24
CA TYR A 992 29.37 -11.14 23.45
C TYR A 992 28.37 -12.26 23.67
N ALA A 993 27.31 -12.04 24.45
CA ALA A 993 26.25 -13.03 24.63
C ALA A 993 25.59 -13.42 23.31
N GLN A 994 25.42 -12.49 22.37
CA GLN A 994 24.91 -12.81 21.02
C GLN A 994 25.94 -13.62 20.21
N ILE A 995 27.23 -13.24 20.24
CA ILE A 995 28.31 -13.94 19.53
C ILE A 995 28.46 -15.37 20.07
N ASP A 996 28.48 -15.56 21.39
CA ASP A 996 28.58 -16.87 22.01
C ASP A 996 27.43 -17.78 21.56
N GLN A 997 26.21 -17.24 21.46
CA GLN A 997 25.05 -17.98 20.99
C GLN A 997 25.05 -18.20 19.47
N ALA A 998 25.65 -17.31 18.68
CA ALA A 998 25.82 -17.53 17.24
C ALA A 998 26.80 -18.65 16.93
N LEU A 999 27.77 -18.89 17.82
CA LEU A 999 28.81 -19.91 17.70
C LEU A 999 28.47 -21.20 18.46
N ALA A 1000 27.41 -21.23 19.23
CA ALA A 1000 26.97 -22.43 19.92
C ALA A 1000 26.33 -23.41 18.90
N ASP A 1001 26.72 -24.69 18.94
CA ASP A 1001 26.23 -25.77 18.09
C ASP A 1001 24.74 -26.08 18.29
#